data_f28fc64ceedc70915ca792ad38704292
#
_entry.id   f28fc64ceedc70915ca792ad38704292
#
_cell.length_a   1.000
_cell.length_b   1.000
_cell.length_c   1.000
_cell.angle_alpha   90.00
_cell.angle_beta   90.00
_cell.angle_gamma   90.00
#
_symmetry.space_group_name_H-M   'P 1'
#
loop_
_entity.id
_entity.type
_entity.pdbx_description
1 polymer ?
#
loop_
_entity_poly.entity_id
_entity_poly.type
_entity_poly.pdbx_seq_one_letter_code
_entity_poly.pdbx_strand_id
1 'polypeptide(L)'
;MARGLRHRSGDKASGISLVSLNGITSSALSGLQTAQTALGVVSNNVTNLNTAGYVREVVNQSPLSADGQVMGVQIADIQRVASQFLQQEALSAGGSSSQYDTMAGLFTQLNSLLGAPGDSQSLATGLTNLQSALGTASQAPTSSSSYTAVMNALQGVASDVNNVSGTVTSLQSQIDGQVVSSVSSTNSLLQQIYQLNQQITGATASGGSPDALEDQRDTELTSLAQVMGIKVTQNSNGSVNVSTPDGVNLVSGTYATLSYAGGAQNGTYGNIQIQDTNPQSGQLIGQAQALDPHLDGGSLDGLITMRDQTLGGFAQSLGNFAQNVSQAVNAQANANAAFPPPTSLTGRDTGLLSTDALNFTGQTTIAVTDSSGNLVSRVDVNFGAGTLSVDGGPTASIGATMGSFTTALNTALGANGSASFANGQLSISANGSNGIVVQDSASSPSSRGGTSFSQFFGLNDVFQSAAPSVLATGLSGSDASGLAAGGQIDLSLKGPDGDIVKQVSVTTSAGMTIGGVVSALNTAMGGAVTFTLGANGAITTSTSALYPNYQLNVTDDTTSRGTTGISFTQLFGIGANSLADQANDFAVTPTVTNTPQRIGMATPDITPSTVAGDNVVEGGDNSGAIALENVITASRNFAGAGNISSQTTSLSDYAASFYQDVSDQSNAVTQAQTTQDDRLQEAQSQQSSESGVNLDEELTNLTTYQQAYSASARLLTVVDQLYQTLLQIQ
;
A
#
# COMPACT_ATOMS: atom_id res chain seq x y z
N MET A 1 78.84 66.49 -45.16
CA MET A 1 79.37 65.86 -46.36
C MET A 1 78.46 64.69 -46.66
N ALA A 2 77.50 64.87 -47.50
CA ALA A 2 77.44 64.70 -48.96
C ALA A 2 77.28 63.23 -49.41
N ARG A 3 76.12 63.01 -50.08
CA ARG A 3 75.81 61.99 -51.15
C ARG A 3 75.55 60.55 -50.68
N GLY A 4 74.55 59.87 -51.20
CA GLY A 4 73.79 60.07 -52.46
C GLY A 4 72.63 59.07 -52.52
N LEU A 5 71.55 59.54 -53.19
CA LEU A 5 70.42 58.78 -53.69
C LEU A 5 70.80 57.72 -54.73
N ARG A 6 70.13 56.53 -54.65
CA ARG A 6 69.72 55.83 -55.88
C ARG A 6 68.43 55.12 -55.69
N HIS A 7 67.45 55.52 -56.55
CA HIS A 7 66.22 54.81 -56.87
C HIS A 7 66.47 53.37 -57.34
N ARG A 8 65.63 52.46 -56.88
CA ARG A 8 65.18 51.29 -57.67
C ARG A 8 63.66 51.14 -57.49
N SER A 9 62.98 51.65 -58.47
CA SER A 9 61.60 51.22 -58.78
C SER A 9 61.71 49.90 -59.56
N GLY A 10 60.88 48.96 -59.26
CA GLY A 10 60.71 47.79 -60.11
C GLY A 10 60.04 46.64 -59.34
N ASP A 11 58.82 46.29 -59.73
CA ASP A 11 58.11 45.00 -59.49
C ASP A 11 57.60 44.65 -58.12
N LYS A 12 56.47 45.22 -57.75
CA LYS A 12 55.53 44.65 -56.77
C LYS A 12 54.05 44.62 -57.19
N ALA A 13 53.80 44.68 -58.51
CA ALA A 13 52.41 44.81 -58.98
C ALA A 13 51.72 43.47 -59.37
N SER A 14 52.44 42.38 -59.59
CA SER A 14 51.82 41.16 -60.12
C SER A 14 51.54 40.09 -59.04
N GLY A 15 52.15 40.20 -57.81
CA GLY A 15 51.88 39.24 -56.74
C GLY A 15 50.63 39.52 -55.89
N ILE A 16 50.20 40.80 -55.84
CA ILE A 16 49.09 41.26 -55.02
C ILE A 16 47.69 40.90 -55.66
N SER A 17 47.60 40.77 -56.94
CA SER A 17 46.29 40.48 -57.60
C SER A 17 45.89 38.98 -57.56
N LEU A 18 46.89 38.07 -57.63
CA LEU A 18 46.61 36.62 -57.55
C LEU A 18 46.28 36.17 -56.14
N VAL A 19 46.92 36.75 -55.13
CA VAL A 19 46.62 36.46 -53.70
C VAL A 19 45.22 37.02 -53.35
N SER A 20 44.82 38.14 -53.84
CA SER A 20 43.48 38.73 -53.64
C SER A 20 42.36 37.93 -54.31
N LEU A 21 42.57 37.39 -55.54
CA LEU A 21 41.61 36.56 -56.22
C LEU A 21 41.37 35.22 -55.55
N ASN A 22 42.45 34.57 -55.14
CA ASN A 22 42.36 33.33 -54.31
C ASN A 22 41.63 33.57 -52.98
N GLY A 23 41.82 34.71 -52.33
CA GLY A 23 41.13 35.06 -51.10
C GLY A 23 39.61 35.25 -51.35
N ILE A 24 39.22 35.90 -52.48
CA ILE A 24 37.83 36.05 -52.83
C ILE A 24 37.17 34.71 -53.19
N THR A 25 37.89 33.82 -53.89
CA THR A 25 37.42 32.47 -54.21
C THR A 25 37.20 31.67 -52.96
N SER A 26 38.16 31.69 -52.06
CA SER A 26 38.07 30.97 -50.74
C SER A 26 36.90 31.50 -49.92
N SER A 27 36.73 32.81 -49.85
CA SER A 27 35.61 33.43 -49.12
C SER A 27 34.26 33.11 -49.73
N ALA A 28 34.15 33.13 -51.06
CA ALA A 28 32.92 32.78 -51.76
C ALA A 28 32.57 31.29 -51.63
N LEU A 29 33.55 30.39 -51.69
CA LEU A 29 33.37 28.95 -51.53
C LEU A 29 32.97 28.62 -50.09
N SER A 30 33.64 29.17 -49.08
CA SER A 30 33.31 28.98 -47.67
C SER A 30 31.93 29.54 -47.36
N GLY A 31 31.55 30.71 -47.90
CA GLY A 31 30.22 31.27 -47.73
C GLY A 31 29.13 30.41 -48.37
N LEU A 32 29.41 29.80 -49.54
CA LEU A 32 28.48 28.88 -50.20
C LEU A 32 28.27 27.58 -49.38
N GLN A 33 29.34 26.98 -48.91
CA GLN A 33 29.30 25.78 -48.05
C GLN A 33 28.53 26.04 -46.74
N THR A 34 28.83 27.15 -46.08
CA THR A 34 28.17 27.56 -44.84
C THR A 34 26.66 27.81 -45.09
N ALA A 35 26.29 28.51 -46.15
CA ALA A 35 24.89 28.75 -46.47
C ALA A 35 24.16 27.46 -46.84
N GLN A 36 24.83 26.51 -47.52
CA GLN A 36 24.24 25.20 -47.85
C GLN A 36 23.93 24.37 -46.59
N THR A 37 24.86 24.32 -45.66
CA THR A 37 24.65 23.59 -44.39
C THR A 37 23.57 24.27 -43.54
N ALA A 38 23.58 25.62 -43.48
CA ALA A 38 22.55 26.37 -42.77
C ALA A 38 21.13 26.15 -43.35
N LEU A 39 21.03 26.06 -44.69
CA LEU A 39 19.77 25.68 -45.36
C LEU A 39 19.34 24.25 -45.01
N GLY A 40 20.27 23.32 -44.84
CA GLY A 40 20.01 21.96 -44.39
C GLY A 40 19.42 21.94 -43.00
N VAL A 41 20.00 22.69 -42.05
CA VAL A 41 19.51 22.78 -40.65
C VAL A 41 18.12 23.40 -40.61
N VAL A 42 17.87 24.52 -41.31
CA VAL A 42 16.53 25.12 -41.39
C VAL A 42 15.51 24.15 -41.99
N SER A 43 15.91 23.38 -43.02
CA SER A 43 15.03 22.36 -43.60
C SER A 43 14.70 21.26 -42.62
N ASN A 44 15.68 20.79 -41.80
CA ASN A 44 15.47 19.80 -40.74
C ASN A 44 14.52 20.35 -39.68
N ASN A 45 14.74 21.58 -39.19
CA ASN A 45 13.86 22.24 -38.23
C ASN A 45 12.40 22.30 -38.74
N VAL A 46 12.20 22.79 -39.97
CA VAL A 46 10.84 22.90 -40.56
C VAL A 46 10.18 21.52 -40.75
N THR A 47 10.95 20.53 -41.19
CA THR A 47 10.42 19.18 -41.44
C THR A 47 10.02 18.50 -40.11
N ASN A 48 10.74 18.76 -39.03
CA ASN A 48 10.51 18.17 -37.72
C ASN A 48 9.69 19.05 -36.76
N LEU A 49 9.07 20.14 -37.25
CA LEU A 49 8.25 21.05 -36.45
C LEU A 49 7.23 20.36 -35.55
N ASN A 50 6.63 19.25 -36.02
CA ASN A 50 5.63 18.49 -35.32
C ASN A 50 6.16 17.13 -34.78
N THR A 51 7.47 16.90 -34.79
CA THR A 51 8.09 15.71 -34.30
C THR A 51 8.28 15.84 -32.79
N ALA A 52 7.62 14.99 -32.00
CA ALA A 52 7.76 14.99 -30.53
C ALA A 52 9.22 14.74 -30.12
N GLY A 53 9.72 15.54 -29.17
CA GLY A 53 11.09 15.43 -28.67
C GLY A 53 12.16 16.08 -29.54
N TYR A 54 11.80 16.62 -30.75
CA TYR A 54 12.75 17.35 -31.59
C TYR A 54 13.08 18.71 -30.98
N VAL A 55 14.38 19.02 -30.88
CA VAL A 55 14.90 20.29 -30.39
C VAL A 55 15.48 21.07 -31.55
N ARG A 56 15.14 22.39 -31.66
CA ARG A 56 15.60 23.28 -32.68
C ARG A 56 17.12 23.34 -32.73
N GLU A 57 17.69 23.24 -33.95
CA GLU A 57 19.11 23.37 -34.20
C GLU A 57 19.42 24.76 -34.73
N VAL A 58 20.56 25.36 -34.34
CA VAL A 58 21.05 26.66 -34.81
C VAL A 58 22.51 26.51 -35.25
N VAL A 59 22.81 27.12 -36.41
CA VAL A 59 24.17 27.13 -36.97
C VAL A 59 24.96 28.30 -36.42
N ASN A 60 26.01 28.01 -35.67
CA ASN A 60 27.00 28.98 -35.20
C ASN A 60 28.08 29.16 -36.23
N GLN A 61 28.27 30.41 -36.67
CA GLN A 61 29.27 30.76 -37.68
C GLN A 61 30.46 31.48 -37.05
N SER A 62 31.68 31.15 -37.51
CA SER A 62 32.90 31.83 -37.10
C SER A 62 33.73 32.28 -38.32
N PRO A 63 34.57 33.34 -38.20
CA PRO A 63 35.47 33.74 -39.26
C PRO A 63 36.50 32.65 -39.57
N LEU A 64 36.63 32.29 -40.83
CA LEU A 64 37.75 31.48 -41.31
C LEU A 64 38.95 32.41 -41.52
N SER A 65 40.01 32.26 -40.68
CA SER A 65 41.20 33.09 -40.77
C SER A 65 42.47 32.25 -41.00
N ALA A 66 43.34 32.72 -41.87
CA ALA A 66 44.70 32.19 -42.08
C ALA A 66 45.72 33.35 -42.12
N ASP A 67 46.84 33.17 -41.43
CA ASP A 67 47.91 34.19 -41.34
C ASP A 67 47.44 35.57 -40.84
N GLY A 68 46.42 35.61 -39.96
CA GLY A 68 45.85 36.83 -39.39
C GLY A 68 44.88 37.61 -40.33
N GLN A 69 44.54 37.03 -41.47
CA GLN A 69 43.58 37.59 -42.42
C GLN A 69 42.30 36.77 -42.45
N VAL A 70 41.13 37.41 -42.45
CA VAL A 70 39.86 36.73 -42.60
C VAL A 70 39.69 36.29 -44.06
N MET A 71 39.62 34.99 -44.31
CA MET A 71 39.54 34.39 -45.64
C MET A 71 38.12 33.87 -45.97
N GLY A 72 37.17 34.01 -45.05
CA GLY A 72 35.80 33.56 -45.25
C GLY A 72 35.06 33.33 -43.96
N VAL A 73 34.05 32.50 -44.02
CA VAL A 73 33.21 32.04 -42.87
C VAL A 73 33.21 30.52 -42.82
N GLN A 74 33.20 29.98 -41.65
CA GLN A 74 33.04 28.54 -41.43
C GLN A 74 31.95 28.30 -40.40
N ILE A 75 31.37 27.11 -40.43
CA ILE A 75 30.50 26.64 -39.33
C ILE A 75 31.41 26.27 -38.18
N ALA A 76 31.20 26.90 -37.03
CA ALA A 76 31.89 26.57 -35.81
C ALA A 76 31.33 25.28 -35.20
N ASP A 77 30.01 25.25 -35.09
CA ASP A 77 29.21 24.10 -34.66
C ASP A 77 27.75 24.25 -35.07
N ILE A 78 26.99 23.17 -34.97
CA ILE A 78 25.54 23.16 -35.01
C ILE A 78 25.13 22.86 -33.60
N GLN A 79 24.30 23.70 -32.99
CA GLN A 79 23.95 23.61 -31.58
C GLN A 79 22.46 23.42 -31.40
N ARG A 80 22.06 22.45 -30.60
CA ARG A 80 20.67 22.30 -30.13
C ARG A 80 20.34 23.44 -29.15
N VAL A 81 19.17 24.04 -29.28
CA VAL A 81 18.66 25.07 -28.35
C VAL A 81 17.92 24.38 -27.25
N ALA A 82 18.66 23.80 -26.31
CA ALA A 82 18.10 23.07 -25.16
C ALA A 82 18.51 23.73 -23.84
N SER A 83 17.52 23.95 -22.96
CA SER A 83 17.76 24.39 -21.59
C SER A 83 17.67 23.20 -20.67
N GLN A 84 18.78 22.80 -20.05
CA GLN A 84 18.82 21.71 -19.08
C GLN A 84 17.89 21.96 -17.88
N PHE A 85 17.74 23.23 -17.50
CA PHE A 85 16.85 23.60 -16.41
C PHE A 85 15.38 23.32 -16.77
N LEU A 86 14.92 23.79 -17.95
CA LEU A 86 13.54 23.57 -18.40
C LEU A 86 13.27 22.09 -18.69
N GLN A 87 14.25 21.36 -19.22
CA GLN A 87 14.15 19.93 -19.42
C GLN A 87 13.96 19.21 -18.09
N GLN A 88 14.77 19.52 -17.06
CA GLN A 88 14.63 18.92 -15.74
C GLN A 88 13.29 19.26 -15.09
N GLU A 89 12.80 20.49 -15.24
CA GLU A 89 11.48 20.90 -14.74
C GLU A 89 10.35 20.12 -15.43
N ALA A 90 10.42 19.96 -16.76
CA ALA A 90 9.45 19.17 -17.51
C ALA A 90 9.46 17.67 -17.12
N LEU A 91 10.65 17.09 -16.91
CA LEU A 91 10.79 15.71 -16.43
C LEU A 91 10.19 15.55 -15.02
N SER A 92 10.49 16.48 -14.11
CA SER A 92 9.95 16.45 -12.73
C SER A 92 8.44 16.62 -12.71
N ALA A 93 7.91 17.60 -13.45
CA ALA A 93 6.47 17.83 -13.57
C ALA A 93 5.75 16.62 -14.22
N GLY A 94 6.36 16.01 -15.25
CA GLY A 94 5.84 14.81 -15.91
C GLY A 94 5.78 13.60 -14.99
N GLY A 95 6.80 13.43 -14.14
CA GLY A 95 6.80 12.39 -13.11
C GLY A 95 5.68 12.59 -12.09
N SER A 96 5.54 13.80 -11.55
CA SER A 96 4.49 14.12 -10.58
C SER A 96 3.08 13.98 -11.18
N SER A 97 2.85 14.47 -12.41
CA SER A 97 1.56 14.29 -13.11
C SER A 97 1.24 12.79 -13.27
N SER A 98 2.20 11.97 -13.74
CA SER A 98 2.00 10.53 -13.94
C SER A 98 1.71 9.76 -12.63
N GLN A 99 2.28 10.18 -11.50
CA GLN A 99 1.98 9.63 -10.17
C GLN A 99 0.51 9.83 -9.83
N TYR A 100 0.04 11.09 -9.86
CA TYR A 100 -1.33 11.43 -9.49
C TYR A 100 -2.36 10.96 -10.50
N ASP A 101 -2.04 10.89 -11.80
CA ASP A 101 -2.88 10.27 -12.82
C ASP A 101 -3.14 8.79 -12.50
N THR A 102 -2.08 8.07 -12.15
CA THR A 102 -2.16 6.65 -11.75
C THR A 102 -3.03 6.49 -10.51
N MET A 103 -2.81 7.30 -9.48
CA MET A 103 -3.59 7.25 -8.24
C MET A 103 -5.07 7.61 -8.48
N ALA A 104 -5.36 8.67 -9.25
CA ALA A 104 -6.73 9.09 -9.56
C ALA A 104 -7.50 8.02 -10.35
N GLY A 105 -6.83 7.38 -11.32
CA GLY A 105 -7.38 6.24 -12.06
C GLY A 105 -7.74 5.06 -11.16
N LEU A 106 -6.88 4.73 -10.20
CA LEU A 106 -7.13 3.66 -9.23
C LEU A 106 -8.22 4.01 -8.23
N PHE A 107 -8.31 5.28 -7.77
CA PHE A 107 -9.43 5.74 -6.94
C PHE A 107 -10.75 5.71 -7.68
N THR A 108 -10.77 6.06 -8.97
CA THR A 108 -11.97 5.94 -9.82
C THR A 108 -12.44 4.49 -9.90
N GLN A 109 -11.51 3.55 -10.05
CA GLN A 109 -11.80 2.12 -10.06
C GLN A 109 -12.30 1.65 -8.68
N LEU A 110 -11.64 2.05 -7.58
CA LEU A 110 -12.04 1.73 -6.21
C LEU A 110 -13.44 2.23 -5.91
N ASN A 111 -13.75 3.49 -6.21
CA ASN A 111 -15.08 4.08 -6.01
C ASN A 111 -16.16 3.35 -6.82
N SER A 112 -15.85 2.96 -8.05
CA SER A 112 -16.78 2.18 -8.89
C SER A 112 -17.10 0.79 -8.32
N LEU A 113 -16.11 0.16 -7.67
CA LEU A 113 -16.26 -1.17 -7.08
C LEU A 113 -16.92 -1.14 -5.70
N LEU A 114 -16.66 -0.10 -4.90
CA LEU A 114 -17.28 0.07 -3.58
C LEU A 114 -18.75 0.53 -3.67
N GLY A 115 -19.13 1.24 -4.73
CA GLY A 115 -20.44 1.85 -4.88
C GLY A 115 -20.69 3.02 -3.93
N ALA A 116 -21.94 3.51 -3.89
CA ALA A 116 -22.33 4.61 -3.02
C ALA A 116 -22.76 4.11 -1.62
N PRO A 117 -22.63 4.94 -0.56
CA PRO A 117 -23.04 4.56 0.82
C PRO A 117 -24.51 4.08 0.95
N GLY A 118 -25.39 4.46 0.04
CA GLY A 118 -26.81 4.07 0.02
C GLY A 118 -27.12 2.87 -0.86
N ASP A 119 -26.12 2.27 -1.51
CA ASP A 119 -26.33 1.09 -2.36
C ASP A 119 -26.68 -0.14 -1.53
N SER A 120 -27.40 -1.07 -2.14
CA SER A 120 -27.91 -2.28 -1.46
C SER A 120 -26.83 -3.19 -0.87
N GLN A 121 -25.60 -3.07 -1.34
CA GLN A 121 -24.42 -3.85 -0.90
C GLN A 121 -23.43 -3.02 -0.06
N SER A 122 -23.82 -1.84 0.38
CA SER A 122 -22.96 -1.03 1.24
C SER A 122 -23.00 -1.53 2.69
N LEU A 123 -21.88 -1.41 3.41
CA LEU A 123 -21.77 -1.79 4.83
C LEU A 123 -22.84 -1.13 5.70
N ALA A 124 -23.16 0.14 5.44
CA ALA A 124 -24.18 0.89 6.17
C ALA A 124 -25.60 0.37 5.90
N THR A 125 -25.90 0.02 4.65
CA THR A 125 -27.20 -0.56 4.28
C THR A 125 -27.36 -1.97 4.84
N GLY A 126 -26.29 -2.79 4.84
CA GLY A 126 -26.28 -4.11 5.48
C GLY A 126 -26.66 -4.04 6.95
N LEU A 127 -26.05 -3.11 7.71
CA LEU A 127 -26.39 -2.89 9.13
C LEU A 127 -27.84 -2.37 9.32
N THR A 128 -28.32 -1.50 8.45
CA THR A 128 -29.70 -1.00 8.50
C THR A 128 -30.70 -2.13 8.24
N ASN A 129 -30.39 -3.02 7.30
CA ASN A 129 -31.21 -4.21 7.03
C ASN A 129 -31.22 -5.16 8.24
N LEU A 130 -30.08 -5.36 8.89
CA LEU A 130 -29.98 -6.17 10.11
C LEU A 130 -30.83 -5.55 11.23
N GLN A 131 -30.73 -4.24 11.46
CA GLN A 131 -31.53 -3.53 12.45
C GLN A 131 -33.03 -3.71 12.17
N SER A 132 -33.47 -3.53 10.93
CA SER A 132 -34.86 -3.69 10.52
C SER A 132 -35.36 -5.13 10.71
N ALA A 133 -34.54 -6.11 10.40
CA ALA A 133 -34.86 -7.53 10.61
C ALA A 133 -35.03 -7.87 12.10
N LEU A 134 -34.11 -7.34 12.95
CA LEU A 134 -34.18 -7.52 14.42
C LEU A 134 -35.43 -6.81 15.00
N GLY A 135 -35.75 -5.58 14.57
CA GLY A 135 -36.96 -4.86 14.97
C GLY A 135 -38.25 -5.60 14.56
N THR A 136 -38.28 -6.23 13.38
CA THR A 136 -39.39 -7.08 12.97
C THR A 136 -39.44 -8.37 13.80
N ALA A 137 -38.33 -8.99 14.07
CA ALA A 137 -38.22 -10.21 14.87
C ALA A 137 -38.65 -9.98 16.33
N SER A 138 -38.38 -8.81 16.90
CA SER A 138 -38.81 -8.45 18.24
C SER A 138 -40.35 -8.43 18.40
N GLN A 139 -41.10 -8.24 17.31
CA GLN A 139 -42.58 -8.29 17.30
C GLN A 139 -43.12 -9.71 17.14
N ALA A 140 -42.33 -10.66 16.67
CA ALA A 140 -42.71 -12.05 16.47
C ALA A 140 -41.54 -13.00 16.80
N PRO A 141 -41.07 -13.05 18.08
CA PRO A 141 -39.83 -13.70 18.46
C PRO A 141 -39.83 -15.23 18.38
N THR A 142 -41.01 -15.86 18.24
CA THR A 142 -41.14 -17.30 18.03
C THR A 142 -41.31 -17.71 16.58
N SER A 143 -41.42 -16.76 15.67
CA SER A 143 -41.68 -17.01 14.25
C SER A 143 -40.41 -17.52 13.54
N SER A 144 -40.46 -18.69 12.91
CA SER A 144 -39.35 -19.21 12.10
C SER A 144 -38.97 -18.30 10.93
N SER A 145 -39.92 -17.56 10.37
CA SER A 145 -39.65 -16.56 9.33
C SER A 145 -38.84 -15.38 9.85
N SER A 146 -39.07 -14.95 11.10
CA SER A 146 -38.31 -13.89 11.74
C SER A 146 -36.83 -14.32 11.94
N TYR A 147 -36.59 -15.53 12.46
CA TYR A 147 -35.24 -16.07 12.57
C TYR A 147 -34.52 -16.16 11.22
N THR A 148 -35.24 -16.62 10.18
CA THR A 148 -34.68 -16.69 8.83
C THR A 148 -34.35 -15.30 8.28
N ALA A 149 -35.20 -14.31 8.51
CA ALA A 149 -34.97 -12.93 8.08
C ALA A 149 -33.73 -12.32 8.77
N VAL A 150 -33.58 -12.50 10.09
CA VAL A 150 -32.40 -12.05 10.84
C VAL A 150 -31.15 -12.77 10.36
N MET A 151 -31.20 -14.08 10.17
CA MET A 151 -30.08 -14.86 9.65
C MET A 151 -29.64 -14.37 8.25
N ASN A 152 -30.60 -14.12 7.36
CA ASN A 152 -30.29 -13.57 6.02
C ASN A 152 -29.67 -12.16 6.10
N ALA A 153 -30.14 -11.32 7.03
CA ALA A 153 -29.56 -9.99 7.23
C ALA A 153 -28.13 -10.06 7.82
N LEU A 154 -27.89 -10.98 8.74
CA LEU A 154 -26.53 -11.27 9.25
C LEU A 154 -25.58 -11.74 8.13
N GLN A 155 -26.08 -12.64 7.25
CA GLN A 155 -25.34 -13.08 6.08
C GLN A 155 -25.09 -11.93 5.10
N GLY A 156 -26.05 -11.00 4.97
CA GLY A 156 -25.89 -9.77 4.19
C GLY A 156 -24.69 -8.96 4.67
N VAL A 157 -24.65 -8.63 5.97
CA VAL A 157 -23.52 -7.91 6.57
C VAL A 157 -22.19 -8.63 6.33
N ALA A 158 -22.16 -9.96 6.51
CA ALA A 158 -20.93 -10.74 6.26
C ALA A 158 -20.52 -10.70 4.79
N SER A 159 -21.46 -10.81 3.86
CA SER A 159 -21.22 -10.72 2.42
C SER A 159 -20.71 -9.33 2.03
N ASP A 160 -21.27 -8.26 2.58
CA ASP A 160 -20.84 -6.89 2.30
C ASP A 160 -19.38 -6.66 2.74
N VAL A 161 -19.01 -7.12 3.95
CA VAL A 161 -17.61 -7.08 4.43
C VAL A 161 -16.68 -7.85 3.50
N ASN A 162 -17.05 -9.08 3.12
CA ASN A 162 -16.22 -9.90 2.21
C ASN A 162 -16.11 -9.29 0.81
N ASN A 163 -17.17 -8.68 0.28
CA ASN A 163 -17.15 -8.02 -1.02
C ASN A 163 -16.16 -6.85 -1.03
N VAL A 164 -16.20 -6.02 0.02
CA VAL A 164 -15.24 -4.91 0.16
C VAL A 164 -13.80 -5.43 0.35
N SER A 165 -13.59 -6.43 1.21
CA SER A 165 -12.26 -7.05 1.41
C SER A 165 -11.73 -7.67 0.12
N GLY A 166 -12.57 -8.42 -0.60
CA GLY A 166 -12.23 -9.02 -1.88
C GLY A 166 -11.91 -7.98 -2.96
N THR A 167 -12.62 -6.86 -2.97
CA THR A 167 -12.36 -5.72 -3.87
C THR A 167 -10.97 -5.13 -3.60
N VAL A 168 -10.64 -4.83 -2.34
CA VAL A 168 -9.33 -4.29 -1.95
C VAL A 168 -8.21 -5.25 -2.34
N THR A 169 -8.34 -6.53 -2.00
CA THR A 169 -7.34 -7.57 -2.31
C THR A 169 -7.15 -7.76 -3.82
N SER A 170 -8.23 -7.73 -4.58
CA SER A 170 -8.18 -7.84 -6.05
C SER A 170 -7.49 -6.65 -6.69
N LEU A 171 -7.78 -5.44 -6.19
CA LEU A 171 -7.14 -4.22 -6.69
C LEU A 171 -5.66 -4.18 -6.31
N GLN A 172 -5.29 -4.58 -5.09
CA GLN A 172 -3.88 -4.72 -4.69
C GLN A 172 -3.12 -5.71 -5.60
N SER A 173 -3.73 -6.85 -5.91
CA SER A 173 -3.14 -7.85 -6.81
C SER A 173 -2.99 -7.34 -8.25
N GLN A 174 -3.96 -6.55 -8.74
CA GLN A 174 -3.88 -5.90 -10.04
C GLN A 174 -2.73 -4.88 -10.07
N ILE A 175 -2.62 -4.04 -9.04
CA ILE A 175 -1.53 -3.07 -8.90
C ILE A 175 -0.17 -3.79 -8.86
N ASP A 176 -0.07 -4.88 -8.12
CA ASP A 176 1.15 -5.68 -8.04
C ASP A 176 1.61 -6.18 -9.43
N GLY A 177 0.68 -6.65 -10.25
CA GLY A 177 0.96 -7.00 -11.64
C GLY A 177 1.42 -5.81 -12.50
N GLN A 178 0.90 -4.61 -12.23
CA GLN A 178 1.36 -3.38 -12.89
C GLN A 178 2.78 -2.99 -12.43
N VAL A 179 3.11 -3.15 -11.15
CA VAL A 179 4.47 -2.95 -10.62
C VAL A 179 5.47 -3.86 -11.33
N VAL A 180 5.16 -5.17 -11.47
CA VAL A 180 6.01 -6.13 -12.21
C VAL A 180 6.26 -5.64 -13.65
N SER A 181 5.21 -5.19 -14.33
CA SER A 181 5.29 -4.68 -15.70
C SER A 181 6.12 -3.39 -15.79
N SER A 182 5.92 -2.46 -14.84
CA SER A 182 6.67 -1.19 -14.76
C SER A 182 8.16 -1.43 -14.50
N VAL A 183 8.52 -2.37 -13.63
CA VAL A 183 9.91 -2.78 -13.39
C VAL A 183 10.56 -3.29 -14.68
N SER A 184 9.87 -4.12 -15.46
CA SER A 184 10.37 -4.61 -16.75
C SER A 184 10.58 -3.49 -17.76
N SER A 185 9.64 -2.56 -17.85
CA SER A 185 9.73 -1.38 -18.74
C SER A 185 10.88 -0.47 -18.33
N THR A 186 11.03 -0.20 -17.02
CA THR A 186 12.14 0.59 -16.47
C THR A 186 13.48 -0.01 -16.85
N ASN A 187 13.67 -1.32 -16.68
CA ASN A 187 14.91 -1.99 -17.06
C ASN A 187 15.26 -1.80 -18.54
N SER A 188 14.25 -1.86 -19.41
CA SER A 188 14.44 -1.61 -20.85
C SER A 188 14.87 -0.18 -21.13
N LEU A 189 14.23 0.81 -20.50
CA LEU A 189 14.56 2.23 -20.65
C LEU A 189 15.97 2.56 -20.15
N LEU A 190 16.36 2.05 -18.97
CA LEU A 190 17.70 2.24 -18.41
C LEU A 190 18.79 1.70 -19.34
N GLN A 191 18.59 0.52 -19.92
CA GLN A 191 19.50 -0.07 -20.89
C GLN A 191 19.59 0.76 -22.19
N GLN A 192 18.46 1.23 -22.72
CA GLN A 192 18.41 2.06 -23.92
C GLN A 192 19.12 3.40 -23.71
N ILE A 193 18.85 4.10 -22.60
CA ILE A 193 19.54 5.35 -22.25
C ILE A 193 21.06 5.12 -22.13
N TYR A 194 21.47 4.02 -21.49
CA TYR A 194 22.89 3.67 -21.43
C TYR A 194 23.50 3.49 -22.83
N GLN A 195 22.83 2.76 -23.73
CA GLN A 195 23.30 2.53 -25.10
C GLN A 195 23.39 3.83 -25.90
N LEU A 196 22.38 4.71 -25.78
CA LEU A 196 22.38 6.03 -26.42
C LEU A 196 23.53 6.90 -25.90
N ASN A 197 23.81 6.90 -24.59
CA ASN A 197 24.97 7.57 -24.01
C ASN A 197 26.30 7.10 -24.64
N GLN A 198 26.47 5.80 -24.90
CA GLN A 198 27.66 5.25 -25.56
C GLN A 198 27.77 5.71 -27.01
N GLN A 199 26.66 5.72 -27.75
CA GLN A 199 26.61 6.17 -29.15
C GLN A 199 26.89 7.67 -29.25
N ILE A 200 26.30 8.50 -28.39
CA ILE A 200 26.55 9.95 -28.32
C ILE A 200 28.02 10.24 -28.02
N THR A 201 28.60 9.57 -27.01
CA THR A 201 30.02 9.73 -26.70
C THR A 201 30.93 9.35 -27.87
N GLY A 202 30.60 8.26 -28.58
CA GLY A 202 31.32 7.81 -29.78
C GLY A 202 31.19 8.82 -30.95
N ALA A 203 30.01 9.35 -31.20
CA ALA A 203 29.77 10.36 -32.22
C ALA A 203 30.53 11.66 -31.92
N THR A 204 30.47 12.16 -30.69
CA THR A 204 31.19 13.34 -30.22
C THR A 204 32.71 13.16 -30.35
N ALA A 205 33.26 12.01 -29.92
CA ALA A 205 34.70 11.72 -30.01
C ALA A 205 35.19 11.61 -31.45
N SER A 206 34.36 11.21 -32.41
CA SER A 206 34.69 11.14 -33.85
C SER A 206 34.47 12.45 -34.61
N GLY A 207 33.97 13.50 -33.93
CA GLY A 207 33.66 14.79 -34.53
C GLY A 207 32.37 14.79 -35.38
N GLY A 208 31.49 13.79 -35.15
CA GLY A 208 30.15 13.73 -35.74
C GLY A 208 29.13 14.53 -34.92
N SER A 209 27.94 14.79 -35.50
CA SER A 209 26.82 15.40 -34.78
C SER A 209 26.05 14.32 -34.00
N PRO A 210 25.84 14.46 -32.69
CA PRO A 210 25.06 13.55 -31.89
C PRO A 210 23.57 13.91 -31.80
N ASP A 211 23.11 15.01 -32.41
CA ASP A 211 21.82 15.67 -32.15
C ASP A 211 20.62 14.73 -32.21
N ALA A 212 20.51 13.90 -33.25
CA ALA A 212 19.40 12.95 -33.39
C ALA A 212 19.42 11.84 -32.29
N LEU A 213 20.60 11.46 -31.81
CA LEU A 213 20.73 10.49 -30.71
C LEU A 213 20.38 11.13 -29.36
N GLU A 214 20.66 12.43 -29.22
CA GLU A 214 20.26 13.20 -28.05
C GLU A 214 18.75 13.38 -27.98
N ASP A 215 18.08 13.70 -29.11
CA ASP A 215 16.60 13.77 -29.18
C ASP A 215 15.95 12.41 -28.83
N GLN A 216 16.51 11.32 -29.34
CA GLN A 216 16.04 9.98 -28.98
C GLN A 216 16.24 9.70 -27.47
N ARG A 217 17.40 10.04 -26.90
CA ARG A 217 17.66 9.89 -25.47
C ARG A 217 16.70 10.73 -24.62
N ASP A 218 16.41 11.97 -25.04
CA ASP A 218 15.49 12.85 -24.31
C ASP A 218 14.06 12.28 -24.32
N THR A 219 13.65 11.58 -25.37
CA THR A 219 12.39 10.84 -25.43
C THR A 219 12.37 9.68 -24.43
N GLU A 220 13.46 8.88 -24.35
CA GLU A 220 13.56 7.80 -23.38
C GLU A 220 13.65 8.31 -21.93
N LEU A 221 14.31 9.45 -21.69
CA LEU A 221 14.34 10.13 -20.40
C LEU A 221 12.94 10.60 -19.97
N THR A 222 12.15 11.14 -20.91
CA THR A 222 10.76 11.53 -20.65
C THR A 222 9.92 10.32 -20.30
N SER A 223 10.07 9.21 -21.02
CA SER A 223 9.38 7.96 -20.74
C SER A 223 9.77 7.39 -19.37
N LEU A 224 11.05 7.45 -19.01
CA LEU A 224 11.54 7.01 -17.69
C LEU A 224 11.00 7.91 -16.57
N ALA A 225 10.95 9.24 -16.78
CA ALA A 225 10.41 10.18 -15.81
C ALA A 225 8.92 9.94 -15.51
N GLN A 226 8.14 9.51 -16.50
CA GLN A 226 6.73 9.12 -16.31
C GLN A 226 6.58 7.85 -15.47
N VAL A 227 7.58 6.95 -15.48
CA VAL A 227 7.53 5.73 -14.67
C VAL A 227 8.06 5.97 -13.27
N MET A 228 9.13 6.74 -13.12
CA MET A 228 9.73 7.08 -11.82
C MET A 228 10.41 8.45 -11.87
N GLY A 229 10.40 9.18 -10.76
CA GLY A 229 11.10 10.46 -10.64
C GLY A 229 12.59 10.32 -10.93
N ILE A 230 13.14 11.19 -11.78
CA ILE A 230 14.55 11.17 -12.16
C ILE A 230 15.19 12.56 -12.12
N LYS A 231 16.50 12.56 -11.88
CA LYS A 231 17.38 13.71 -12.01
C LYS A 231 18.45 13.42 -13.06
N VAL A 232 18.60 14.32 -14.03
CA VAL A 232 19.55 14.18 -15.14
C VAL A 232 20.67 15.19 -15.00
N THR A 233 21.91 14.74 -15.16
CA THR A 233 23.11 15.60 -15.16
C THR A 233 23.94 15.31 -16.39
N GLN A 234 24.19 16.33 -17.21
CA GLN A 234 24.96 16.21 -18.43
C GLN A 234 26.48 16.27 -18.15
N ASN A 235 27.24 15.41 -18.82
CA ASN A 235 28.70 15.37 -18.79
C ASN A 235 29.28 16.10 -19.99
N SER A 236 30.55 16.54 -19.90
CA SER A 236 31.26 17.26 -20.96
C SER A 236 31.48 16.45 -22.24
N ASN A 237 31.33 15.13 -22.22
CA ASN A 237 31.45 14.23 -23.37
C ASN A 237 30.11 13.96 -24.07
N GLY A 238 29.04 14.69 -23.70
CA GLY A 238 27.69 14.55 -24.25
C GLY A 238 26.82 13.46 -23.58
N SER A 239 27.42 12.56 -22.76
CA SER A 239 26.63 11.58 -21.99
C SER A 239 25.89 12.25 -20.85
N VAL A 240 24.84 11.56 -20.31
CA VAL A 240 24.13 11.99 -19.11
C VAL A 240 24.27 10.94 -18.01
N ASN A 241 24.33 11.39 -16.76
CA ASN A 241 24.09 10.57 -15.59
C ASN A 241 22.62 10.74 -15.18
N VAL A 242 21.96 9.64 -14.89
CA VAL A 242 20.58 9.60 -14.40
C VAL A 242 20.57 9.00 -13.01
N SER A 243 19.91 9.65 -12.08
CA SER A 243 19.71 9.18 -10.70
C SER A 243 18.28 9.42 -10.26
N THR A 244 17.85 8.81 -9.15
CA THR A 244 16.67 9.26 -8.42
C THR A 244 16.89 10.68 -7.89
N PRO A 245 15.85 11.43 -7.50
CA PRO A 245 15.99 12.80 -6.97
C PRO A 245 16.93 12.88 -5.77
N ASP A 246 16.96 11.87 -4.91
CA ASP A 246 17.81 11.75 -3.72
C ASP A 246 19.19 11.13 -3.98
N GLY A 247 19.48 10.69 -5.22
CA GLY A 247 20.84 10.38 -5.68
C GLY A 247 21.18 8.90 -5.87
N VAL A 248 20.23 7.97 -5.86
CA VAL A 248 20.49 6.57 -6.24
C VAL A 248 20.80 6.50 -7.73
N ASN A 249 21.95 5.90 -8.10
CA ASN A 249 22.39 5.82 -9.49
C ASN A 249 21.50 4.91 -10.31
N LEU A 250 21.04 5.40 -11.46
CA LEU A 250 20.26 4.65 -12.43
C LEU A 250 21.06 4.37 -13.72
N VAL A 251 21.71 5.41 -14.27
CA VAL A 251 22.58 5.29 -15.45
C VAL A 251 23.79 6.20 -15.30
N SER A 252 24.98 5.65 -15.47
CA SER A 252 26.24 6.39 -15.48
C SER A 252 27.27 5.64 -16.35
N GLY A 253 28.40 5.23 -15.80
CA GLY A 253 29.33 4.25 -16.41
C GLY A 253 28.78 2.82 -16.44
N THR A 254 27.74 2.57 -15.63
CA THR A 254 26.93 1.35 -15.54
C THR A 254 25.46 1.70 -15.74
N TYR A 255 24.58 0.71 -15.76
CA TYR A 255 23.14 0.93 -15.64
C TYR A 255 22.58 0.04 -14.52
N ALA A 256 21.57 0.53 -13.84
CA ALA A 256 20.89 -0.22 -12.80
C ALA A 256 19.94 -1.27 -13.39
N THR A 257 19.76 -2.37 -12.69
CA THR A 257 18.73 -3.38 -12.95
C THR A 257 17.83 -3.46 -11.73
N LEU A 258 16.54 -3.33 -11.96
CA LEU A 258 15.49 -3.49 -10.97
C LEU A 258 15.02 -4.94 -10.96
N SER A 259 14.75 -5.47 -9.76
CA SER A 259 14.12 -6.78 -9.59
C SER A 259 12.98 -6.69 -8.59
N TYR A 260 11.88 -7.38 -8.90
CA TYR A 260 10.70 -7.45 -8.06
C TYR A 260 10.06 -8.83 -8.21
N ALA A 261 9.84 -9.52 -7.09
CA ALA A 261 9.33 -10.90 -7.12
C ALA A 261 7.81 -10.97 -7.35
N GLY A 262 7.07 -9.90 -7.04
CA GLY A 262 5.61 -9.92 -7.05
C GLY A 262 4.99 -10.80 -5.97
N GLY A 263 3.70 -10.58 -5.72
CA GLY A 263 2.91 -11.33 -4.76
C GLY A 263 3.10 -10.90 -3.30
N ALA A 264 1.99 -10.93 -2.54
CA ALA A 264 2.01 -10.67 -1.11
C ALA A 264 2.47 -11.92 -0.34
N GLN A 265 3.26 -11.71 0.70
CA GLN A 265 3.56 -12.72 1.72
C GLN A 265 2.93 -12.26 3.05
N ASN A 266 2.03 -13.07 3.61
CA ASN A 266 1.26 -12.71 4.81
C ASN A 266 0.63 -11.31 4.72
N GLY A 267 0.01 -10.97 3.58
CA GLY A 267 -0.62 -9.68 3.34
C GLY A 267 0.34 -8.50 3.13
N THR A 268 1.65 -8.74 3.03
CA THR A 268 2.66 -7.70 2.85
C THR A 268 3.40 -7.88 1.52
N TYR A 269 3.54 -6.81 0.75
CA TYR A 269 4.30 -6.80 -0.50
C TYR A 269 5.76 -6.43 -0.25
N GLY A 270 6.67 -7.12 -0.94
CA GLY A 270 8.10 -6.83 -0.89
C GLY A 270 8.47 -5.54 -1.61
N ASN A 271 9.66 -5.00 -1.31
CA ASN A 271 10.20 -3.83 -1.99
C ASN A 271 10.85 -4.21 -3.33
N ILE A 272 10.81 -3.27 -4.27
CA ILE A 272 11.61 -3.35 -5.49
C ILE A 272 13.08 -3.25 -5.09
N GLN A 273 13.91 -4.14 -5.60
CA GLN A 273 15.35 -4.12 -5.38
C GLN A 273 16.05 -3.49 -6.57
N ILE A 274 17.05 -2.65 -6.32
CA ILE A 274 17.91 -2.05 -7.32
C ILE A 274 19.35 -2.47 -7.13
N GLN A 275 20.04 -2.79 -8.23
CA GLN A 275 21.46 -3.18 -8.24
C GLN A 275 22.11 -2.77 -9.55
N ASP A 276 23.37 -2.29 -9.51
CA ASP A 276 24.11 -1.94 -10.71
C ASP A 276 24.43 -3.18 -11.56
N THR A 277 24.48 -3.00 -12.88
CA THR A 277 24.86 -4.05 -13.85
C THR A 277 26.11 -3.64 -14.59
N ASN A 278 27.08 -4.57 -14.66
CA ASN A 278 28.26 -4.42 -15.51
C ASN A 278 27.86 -4.58 -16.98
N PRO A 279 27.99 -3.55 -17.82
CA PRO A 279 27.49 -3.60 -19.19
C PRO A 279 28.25 -4.53 -20.12
N GLN A 280 29.51 -4.90 -19.80
CA GLN A 280 30.30 -5.83 -20.61
C GLN A 280 30.01 -7.30 -20.28
N SER A 281 29.70 -7.61 -19.02
CA SER A 281 29.46 -9.00 -18.58
C SER A 281 27.98 -9.32 -18.34
N GLY A 282 27.11 -8.31 -18.24
CA GLY A 282 25.71 -8.46 -17.84
C GLY A 282 25.53 -8.91 -16.38
N GLN A 283 26.60 -8.89 -15.58
CA GLN A 283 26.54 -9.33 -14.19
C GLN A 283 26.18 -8.18 -13.25
N LEU A 284 25.37 -8.50 -12.24
CA LEU A 284 25.04 -7.58 -11.16
C LEU A 284 26.26 -7.31 -10.29
N ILE A 285 26.47 -6.06 -9.88
CA ILE A 285 27.59 -5.59 -9.05
C ILE A 285 27.07 -4.79 -7.85
N GLY A 286 27.79 -4.89 -6.74
CA GLY A 286 27.37 -4.23 -5.49
C GLY A 286 26.37 -5.05 -4.69
N GLN A 287 25.75 -4.40 -3.71
CA GLN A 287 24.68 -4.97 -2.90
C GLN A 287 23.33 -4.50 -3.47
N ALA A 288 22.34 -5.38 -3.49
CA ALA A 288 20.97 -4.98 -3.77
C ALA A 288 20.45 -4.09 -2.62
N GLN A 289 19.73 -3.04 -2.96
CA GLN A 289 19.10 -2.14 -1.99
C GLN A 289 17.63 -1.90 -2.39
N ALA A 290 16.79 -1.58 -1.40
CA ALA A 290 15.40 -1.24 -1.66
C ALA A 290 15.31 0.07 -2.44
N LEU A 291 14.48 0.08 -3.49
CA LEU A 291 14.25 1.27 -4.31
C LEU A 291 13.05 2.10 -3.80
N ASP A 292 12.05 1.45 -3.20
CA ASP A 292 10.78 2.10 -2.81
C ASP A 292 11.00 3.40 -2.01
N PRO A 293 11.91 3.48 -1.00
CA PRO A 293 12.17 4.71 -0.25
C PRO A 293 12.81 5.84 -1.08
N HIS A 294 13.25 5.54 -2.28
CA HIS A 294 13.94 6.45 -3.19
C HIS A 294 13.08 6.87 -4.37
N LEU A 295 11.81 6.43 -4.39
CA LEU A 295 10.84 6.87 -5.39
C LEU A 295 10.26 8.23 -4.98
N ASP A 296 10.18 9.14 -5.94
CA ASP A 296 9.60 10.48 -5.75
C ASP A 296 8.96 10.88 -7.08
N GLY A 297 7.72 10.45 -7.27
CA GLY A 297 6.96 10.64 -8.50
C GLY A 297 7.10 9.49 -9.51
N GLY A 298 6.32 9.60 -10.57
CA GLY A 298 6.12 8.57 -11.58
C GLY A 298 5.01 7.58 -11.24
N SER A 299 4.53 6.87 -12.25
CA SER A 299 3.44 5.89 -12.09
C SER A 299 3.78 4.79 -11.10
N LEU A 300 5.07 4.42 -10.99
CA LEU A 300 5.53 3.37 -10.07
C LEU A 300 5.35 3.78 -8.60
N ASP A 301 5.67 5.01 -8.25
CA ASP A 301 5.44 5.57 -6.91
C ASP A 301 3.94 5.64 -6.61
N GLY A 302 3.11 6.10 -7.57
CA GLY A 302 1.65 6.08 -7.45
C GLY A 302 1.08 4.69 -7.21
N LEU A 303 1.59 3.67 -7.91
CA LEU A 303 1.19 2.27 -7.74
C LEU A 303 1.53 1.75 -6.33
N ILE A 304 2.76 1.98 -5.86
CA ILE A 304 3.22 1.51 -4.54
C ILE A 304 2.46 2.21 -3.43
N THR A 305 2.29 3.53 -3.51
CA THR A 305 1.51 4.32 -2.55
C THR A 305 0.06 3.82 -2.47
N MET A 306 -0.59 3.57 -3.60
CA MET A 306 -1.95 3.01 -3.61
C MET A 306 -2.01 1.61 -3.01
N ARG A 307 -1.08 0.72 -3.37
CA ARG A 307 -1.07 -0.67 -2.91
C ARG A 307 -0.80 -0.80 -1.42
N ASP A 308 0.25 -0.15 -0.93
CA ASP A 308 0.80 -0.39 0.42
C ASP A 308 0.20 0.54 1.47
N GLN A 309 -0.01 1.83 1.13
CA GLN A 309 -0.52 2.81 2.08
C GLN A 309 -2.03 2.95 2.00
N THR A 310 -2.56 3.31 0.84
CA THR A 310 -3.99 3.63 0.69
C THR A 310 -4.88 2.40 0.88
N LEU A 311 -4.68 1.36 0.07
CA LEU A 311 -5.47 0.13 0.14
C LEU A 311 -5.13 -0.69 1.39
N GLY A 312 -3.86 -0.67 1.84
CA GLY A 312 -3.47 -1.25 3.12
C GLY A 312 -4.19 -0.60 4.29
N GLY A 313 -4.29 0.72 4.31
CA GLY A 313 -5.05 1.48 5.30
C GLY A 313 -6.55 1.17 5.26
N PHE A 314 -7.14 1.05 4.07
CA PHE A 314 -8.55 0.64 3.92
C PHE A 314 -8.81 -0.77 4.43
N ALA A 315 -7.91 -1.72 4.15
CA ALA A 315 -8.01 -3.08 4.67
C ALA A 315 -8.01 -3.10 6.21
N GLN A 316 -7.13 -2.32 6.85
CA GLN A 316 -7.09 -2.18 8.31
C GLN A 316 -8.36 -1.52 8.87
N SER A 317 -8.88 -0.47 8.23
CA SER A 317 -10.13 0.20 8.64
C SER A 317 -11.32 -0.75 8.52
N LEU A 318 -11.38 -1.54 7.45
CA LEU A 318 -12.41 -2.57 7.26
C LEU A 318 -12.30 -3.69 8.29
N GLY A 319 -11.08 -4.15 8.58
CA GLY A 319 -10.84 -5.16 9.62
C GLY A 319 -11.25 -4.68 11.00
N ASN A 320 -10.98 -3.40 11.34
CA ASN A 320 -11.44 -2.77 12.57
C ASN A 320 -12.99 -2.72 12.64
N PHE A 321 -13.64 -2.41 11.52
CA PHE A 321 -15.09 -2.47 11.41
C PHE A 321 -15.62 -3.89 11.67
N ALA A 322 -15.10 -4.87 10.95
CA ALA A 322 -15.51 -6.27 11.07
C ALA A 322 -15.31 -6.81 12.50
N GLN A 323 -14.17 -6.52 13.11
CA GLN A 323 -13.86 -6.87 14.49
C GLN A 323 -14.88 -6.24 15.46
N ASN A 324 -15.20 -4.96 15.32
CA ASN A 324 -16.16 -4.28 16.21
C ASN A 324 -17.59 -4.77 16.00
N VAL A 325 -18.01 -5.06 14.75
CA VAL A 325 -19.31 -5.69 14.48
C VAL A 325 -19.39 -7.06 15.14
N SER A 326 -18.38 -7.92 14.91
CA SER A 326 -18.32 -9.26 15.52
C SER A 326 -18.34 -9.20 17.05
N GLN A 327 -17.46 -8.41 17.65
CA GLN A 327 -17.37 -8.29 19.10
C GLN A 327 -18.66 -7.77 19.73
N ALA A 328 -19.30 -6.80 19.13
CA ALA A 328 -20.51 -6.18 19.65
C ALA A 328 -21.73 -7.08 19.55
N VAL A 329 -21.95 -7.68 18.37
CA VAL A 329 -23.08 -8.61 18.16
C VAL A 329 -22.87 -9.89 18.97
N ASN A 330 -21.67 -10.47 18.96
CA ASN A 330 -21.34 -11.66 19.72
C ASN A 330 -21.44 -11.43 21.24
N ALA A 331 -21.02 -10.26 21.75
CA ALA A 331 -21.18 -9.94 23.16
C ALA A 331 -22.65 -9.99 23.60
N GLN A 332 -23.54 -9.39 22.82
CA GLN A 332 -24.97 -9.40 23.11
C GLN A 332 -25.59 -10.79 22.89
N ALA A 333 -25.21 -11.50 21.83
CA ALA A 333 -25.70 -12.85 21.56
C ALA A 333 -25.31 -13.83 22.69
N ASN A 334 -24.10 -13.66 23.26
CA ASN A 334 -23.62 -14.44 24.39
C ASN A 334 -24.29 -14.08 25.73
N ALA A 335 -24.92 -12.91 25.85
CA ALA A 335 -25.73 -12.50 26.96
C ALA A 335 -27.19 -13.00 26.83
N ASN A 336 -27.62 -13.33 25.61
CA ASN A 336 -28.96 -13.81 25.28
C ASN A 336 -29.05 -15.33 25.33
N ALA A 337 -30.27 -15.86 25.31
CA ALA A 337 -30.59 -17.26 25.16
C ALA A 337 -31.46 -17.55 23.94
N ALA A 338 -31.20 -18.66 23.28
CA ALA A 338 -32.04 -19.18 22.20
C ALA A 338 -33.25 -19.91 22.80
N PHE A 339 -34.39 -19.92 22.12
CA PHE A 339 -35.55 -20.69 22.46
C PHE A 339 -36.03 -21.56 21.27
N PRO A 340 -36.19 -22.88 21.45
CA PRO A 340 -35.80 -23.68 22.59
C PRO A 340 -34.31 -23.60 22.94
N PRO A 341 -33.94 -23.74 24.23
CA PRO A 341 -32.53 -23.76 24.60
C PRO A 341 -31.77 -24.93 23.90
N PRO A 342 -30.59 -24.67 23.37
CA PRO A 342 -29.84 -25.63 22.57
C PRO A 342 -29.31 -26.79 23.45
N THR A 343 -29.28 -28.00 22.89
CA THR A 343 -28.78 -29.19 23.58
C THR A 343 -27.27 -29.14 23.79
N SER A 344 -26.53 -28.30 23.09
CA SER A 344 -25.11 -28.09 23.29
C SER A 344 -24.69 -26.67 22.89
N LEU A 345 -23.71 -26.13 23.61
CA LEU A 345 -22.98 -24.92 23.30
C LEU A 345 -21.51 -25.30 23.08
N THR A 346 -20.99 -24.96 21.91
CA THR A 346 -19.57 -25.17 21.58
C THR A 346 -18.98 -23.82 21.20
N GLY A 347 -17.98 -23.41 21.94
CA GLY A 347 -17.34 -22.12 21.79
C GLY A 347 -16.31 -22.09 20.65
N ARG A 348 -15.70 -20.93 20.47
CA ARG A 348 -14.56 -20.74 19.56
C ARG A 348 -13.25 -21.22 20.16
N ASP A 349 -12.21 -21.36 19.33
CA ASP A 349 -10.85 -21.53 19.82
C ASP A 349 -10.36 -20.21 20.46
N THR A 350 -10.06 -20.27 21.75
CA THR A 350 -9.56 -19.13 22.53
C THR A 350 -8.05 -19.07 22.60
N GLY A 351 -7.35 -20.02 22.00
CA GLY A 351 -5.91 -20.21 22.16
C GLY A 351 -5.48 -20.64 23.55
N LEU A 352 -6.40 -20.87 24.50
CA LEU A 352 -6.06 -21.35 25.85
C LEU A 352 -5.75 -22.86 25.85
N LEU A 353 -4.87 -23.24 26.76
CA LEU A 353 -4.54 -24.64 27.07
C LEU A 353 -5.25 -25.08 28.33
N SER A 354 -5.47 -26.39 28.48
CA SER A 354 -6.05 -26.96 29.71
C SER A 354 -5.22 -26.68 30.96
N THR A 355 -3.92 -26.43 30.80
CA THR A 355 -2.97 -26.08 31.85
C THR A 355 -2.99 -24.60 32.25
N ASP A 356 -3.61 -23.73 31.42
CA ASP A 356 -3.65 -22.32 31.70
C ASP A 356 -4.46 -21.97 32.92
N ALA A 357 -4.05 -20.91 33.60
CA ALA A 357 -4.76 -20.38 34.75
C ALA A 357 -6.19 -19.94 34.34
N LEU A 358 -7.15 -20.25 35.19
CA LEU A 358 -8.57 -19.95 34.94
C LEU A 358 -8.82 -18.45 34.87
N ASN A 359 -8.22 -17.65 35.73
CA ASN A 359 -8.18 -16.18 35.76
C ASN A 359 -9.51 -15.45 35.49
N PHE A 360 -10.66 -16.09 35.74
CA PHE A 360 -11.95 -15.42 35.79
C PHE A 360 -12.18 -14.84 37.19
N THR A 361 -12.93 -13.74 37.22
CA THR A 361 -13.50 -13.14 38.43
C THR A 361 -15.02 -13.17 38.34
N GLY A 362 -15.74 -12.76 39.38
CA GLY A 362 -17.21 -12.68 39.36
C GLY A 362 -17.89 -14.05 39.39
N GLN A 363 -19.09 -14.12 38.85
CA GLN A 363 -19.97 -15.29 38.93
C GLN A 363 -20.72 -15.51 37.61
N THR A 364 -20.94 -16.79 37.29
CA THR A 364 -21.80 -17.21 36.16
C THR A 364 -22.62 -18.44 36.58
N THR A 365 -23.80 -18.59 35.98
CA THR A 365 -24.65 -19.77 36.17
C THR A 365 -24.77 -20.51 34.86
N ILE A 366 -24.57 -21.81 34.88
CA ILE A 366 -24.77 -22.74 33.77
C ILE A 366 -26.01 -23.57 34.11
N ALA A 367 -27.11 -23.36 33.40
CA ALA A 367 -28.37 -24.02 33.62
C ALA A 367 -28.64 -25.11 32.59
N VAL A 368 -29.10 -26.24 33.02
CA VAL A 368 -29.73 -27.27 32.20
C VAL A 368 -31.24 -27.04 32.27
N THR A 369 -31.90 -26.91 31.12
CA THR A 369 -33.34 -26.64 31.00
C THR A 369 -34.03 -27.74 30.20
N ASP A 370 -35.32 -27.88 30.35
CA ASP A 370 -36.12 -28.65 29.39
C ASP A 370 -36.34 -27.85 28.06
N SER A 371 -36.97 -28.44 27.07
CA SER A 371 -37.23 -27.81 25.78
C SER A 371 -38.22 -26.65 25.87
N SER A 372 -38.93 -26.46 26.99
CA SER A 372 -39.84 -25.37 27.26
C SER A 372 -39.20 -24.22 28.06
N GLY A 373 -37.88 -24.31 28.31
CA GLY A 373 -37.12 -23.29 29.02
C GLY A 373 -37.25 -23.39 30.57
N ASN A 374 -37.85 -24.48 31.11
CA ASN A 374 -37.92 -24.63 32.54
C ASN A 374 -36.63 -25.24 33.10
N LEU A 375 -36.16 -24.75 34.24
CA LEU A 375 -34.93 -25.21 34.89
C LEU A 375 -35.06 -26.68 35.30
N VAL A 376 -34.08 -27.50 34.92
CA VAL A 376 -33.88 -28.88 35.37
C VAL A 376 -32.86 -28.92 36.51
N SER A 377 -31.72 -28.25 36.31
CA SER A 377 -30.65 -28.11 37.30
C SER A 377 -29.77 -26.94 36.92
N ARG A 378 -29.11 -26.32 37.90
CA ARG A 378 -28.13 -25.23 37.63
C ARG A 378 -26.83 -25.47 38.36
N VAL A 379 -25.76 -25.01 37.76
CA VAL A 379 -24.40 -24.94 38.34
C VAL A 379 -24.04 -23.49 38.53
N ASP A 380 -24.02 -23.02 39.77
CA ASP A 380 -23.62 -21.67 40.12
C ASP A 380 -22.11 -21.64 40.36
N VAL A 381 -21.35 -20.90 39.52
CA VAL A 381 -19.90 -20.80 39.57
C VAL A 381 -19.52 -19.45 40.17
N ASN A 382 -18.74 -19.48 41.26
CA ASN A 382 -18.14 -18.29 41.85
C ASN A 382 -16.62 -18.34 41.67
N PHE A 383 -16.13 -17.64 40.66
CA PHE A 383 -14.71 -17.58 40.30
C PHE A 383 -13.88 -16.88 41.38
N GLY A 384 -14.43 -15.85 42.02
CA GLY A 384 -13.76 -15.12 43.10
C GLY A 384 -13.52 -15.97 44.36
N ALA A 385 -14.45 -16.89 44.66
CA ALA A 385 -14.30 -17.86 45.76
C ALA A 385 -13.59 -19.15 45.31
N GLY A 386 -13.42 -19.38 44.01
CA GLY A 386 -12.85 -20.62 43.47
C GLY A 386 -13.77 -21.84 43.66
N THR A 387 -15.09 -21.66 43.69
CA THR A 387 -16.08 -22.69 44.02
C THR A 387 -17.22 -22.74 43.01
N LEU A 388 -17.90 -23.88 42.94
CA LEU A 388 -19.20 -24.05 42.32
C LEU A 388 -20.16 -24.76 43.24
N SER A 389 -21.48 -24.59 43.03
CA SER A 389 -22.54 -25.34 43.72
C SER A 389 -23.60 -25.80 42.74
N VAL A 390 -24.27 -26.91 43.01
CA VAL A 390 -25.37 -27.44 42.22
C VAL A 390 -26.69 -27.14 42.96
N ASP A 391 -27.65 -26.48 42.30
CA ASP A 391 -28.99 -26.15 42.84
C ASP A 391 -28.95 -25.47 44.21
N GLY A 392 -27.96 -24.61 44.47
CA GLY A 392 -27.76 -23.93 45.74
C GLY A 392 -27.27 -24.86 46.89
N GLY A 393 -26.83 -26.09 46.58
CA GLY A 393 -26.29 -27.07 47.51
C GLY A 393 -24.85 -26.75 47.96
N PRO A 394 -24.17 -27.76 48.55
CA PRO A 394 -22.79 -27.58 49.03
C PRO A 394 -21.81 -27.13 47.89
N THR A 395 -20.85 -26.30 48.28
CA THR A 395 -19.83 -25.82 47.36
C THR A 395 -18.71 -26.83 47.15
N ALA A 396 -18.22 -26.97 45.95
CA ALA A 396 -17.02 -27.73 45.54
C ALA A 396 -15.98 -26.81 44.90
N SER A 397 -14.69 -27.17 44.98
CA SER A 397 -13.61 -26.40 44.36
C SER A 397 -13.62 -26.58 42.86
N ILE A 398 -13.38 -25.49 42.13
CA ILE A 398 -13.22 -25.48 40.65
C ILE A 398 -11.76 -25.67 40.23
N GLY A 399 -10.80 -25.63 41.14
CA GLY A 399 -9.39 -25.66 40.86
C GLY A 399 -8.88 -24.36 40.23
N ALA A 400 -7.61 -24.34 39.82
CA ALA A 400 -6.94 -23.14 39.37
C ALA A 400 -6.71 -23.07 37.83
N THR A 401 -6.94 -24.17 37.13
CA THR A 401 -6.68 -24.26 35.67
C THR A 401 -7.95 -24.53 34.89
N MET A 402 -7.90 -24.27 33.57
CA MET A 402 -9.00 -24.59 32.65
C MET A 402 -9.40 -26.06 32.71
N GLY A 403 -8.42 -26.98 32.77
CA GLY A 403 -8.69 -28.41 32.87
C GLY A 403 -9.34 -28.81 34.17
N SER A 404 -8.90 -28.28 35.34
CA SER A 404 -9.51 -28.55 36.65
C SER A 404 -10.94 -27.98 36.73
N PHE A 405 -11.17 -26.79 36.22
CA PHE A 405 -12.50 -26.19 36.10
C PHE A 405 -13.45 -27.05 35.25
N THR A 406 -13.01 -27.48 34.07
CA THR A 406 -13.81 -28.32 33.17
C THR A 406 -14.16 -29.64 33.82
N THR A 407 -13.22 -30.24 34.57
CA THR A 407 -13.46 -31.49 35.35
C THR A 407 -14.48 -31.27 36.46
N ALA A 408 -14.38 -30.16 37.19
CA ALA A 408 -15.32 -29.81 38.25
C ALA A 408 -16.73 -29.54 37.69
N LEU A 409 -16.80 -28.78 36.58
CA LEU A 409 -18.06 -28.50 35.88
C LEU A 409 -18.71 -29.77 35.34
N ASN A 410 -17.94 -30.65 34.72
CA ASN A 410 -18.43 -31.93 34.22
C ASN A 410 -18.97 -32.83 35.39
N THR A 411 -18.30 -32.82 36.53
CA THR A 411 -18.77 -33.51 37.72
C THR A 411 -20.08 -32.92 38.28
N ALA A 412 -20.19 -31.58 38.28
CA ALA A 412 -21.38 -30.86 38.75
C ALA A 412 -22.60 -31.07 37.84
N LEU A 413 -22.41 -31.13 36.52
CA LEU A 413 -23.47 -31.44 35.57
C LEU A 413 -23.99 -32.88 35.72
N GLY A 414 -23.13 -33.83 36.09
CA GLY A 414 -23.50 -35.20 36.44
C GLY A 414 -24.35 -35.89 35.41
N ALA A 415 -25.55 -36.35 35.81
CA ALA A 415 -26.48 -37.04 34.92
C ALA A 415 -27.20 -36.06 33.94
N ASN A 416 -27.18 -34.77 34.18
CA ASN A 416 -27.92 -33.78 33.40
C ASN A 416 -27.13 -33.26 32.17
N GLY A 417 -25.80 -33.43 32.16
CA GLY A 417 -24.98 -32.94 31.08
C GLY A 417 -23.51 -33.28 31.19
N SER A 418 -22.71 -32.73 30.30
CA SER A 418 -21.24 -32.88 30.27
C SER A 418 -20.55 -31.61 29.83
N ALA A 419 -19.29 -31.45 30.22
CA ALA A 419 -18.42 -30.37 29.79
C ALA A 419 -17.07 -30.92 29.33
N SER A 420 -16.49 -30.36 28.33
CA SER A 420 -15.16 -30.70 27.82
C SER A 420 -14.40 -29.44 27.35
N PHE A 421 -13.08 -29.47 27.50
CA PHE A 421 -12.21 -28.42 26.98
C PHE A 421 -11.06 -29.06 26.19
N ALA A 422 -11.03 -28.81 24.90
CA ALA A 422 -10.01 -29.34 23.99
C ALA A 422 -9.70 -28.34 22.87
N ASN A 423 -8.44 -28.25 22.45
CA ASN A 423 -7.99 -27.36 21.39
C ASN A 423 -8.49 -25.90 21.52
N GLY A 424 -8.43 -25.38 22.76
CA GLY A 424 -8.87 -24.00 23.03
C GLY A 424 -10.39 -23.80 23.12
N GLN A 425 -11.21 -24.84 22.85
CA GLN A 425 -12.68 -24.78 22.81
C GLN A 425 -13.30 -25.38 24.07
N LEU A 426 -14.24 -24.63 24.63
CA LEU A 426 -15.15 -25.15 25.68
C LEU A 426 -16.43 -25.63 25.02
N SER A 427 -16.82 -26.88 25.34
CA SER A 427 -18.11 -27.44 24.95
C SER A 427 -18.89 -27.84 26.16
N ILE A 428 -20.18 -27.48 26.23
CA ILE A 428 -21.12 -27.86 27.31
C ILE A 428 -22.35 -28.47 26.60
N SER A 429 -22.74 -29.66 27.03
CA SER A 429 -23.87 -30.39 26.44
C SER A 429 -24.83 -30.87 27.51
N ALA A 430 -26.11 -30.77 27.26
CA ALA A 430 -27.17 -31.39 28.10
C ALA A 430 -27.46 -32.79 27.60
N ASN A 431 -27.94 -33.64 28.51
CA ASN A 431 -28.35 -34.99 28.17
C ASN A 431 -29.83 -35.04 27.73
N GLY A 432 -30.13 -35.96 26.82
CA GLY A 432 -31.48 -36.15 26.30
C GLY A 432 -31.95 -34.99 25.41
N SER A 433 -33.16 -34.49 25.65
CA SER A 433 -33.75 -33.34 24.94
C SER A 433 -33.59 -32.00 25.70
N ASN A 434 -32.79 -32.03 26.79
CA ASN A 434 -32.55 -30.83 27.59
C ASN A 434 -31.63 -29.83 26.85
N GLY A 435 -31.73 -28.57 27.22
CA GLY A 435 -30.92 -27.47 26.68
C GLY A 435 -29.94 -26.89 27.68
N ILE A 436 -28.99 -26.13 27.21
CA ILE A 436 -28.01 -25.37 28.02
C ILE A 436 -28.26 -23.87 27.87
N VAL A 437 -28.24 -23.19 29.02
CA VAL A 437 -28.30 -21.71 29.11
C VAL A 437 -27.18 -21.25 30.02
N VAL A 438 -26.51 -20.18 29.68
CA VAL A 438 -25.46 -19.55 30.46
C VAL A 438 -25.84 -18.10 30.74
N GLN A 439 -25.78 -17.70 32.01
CA GLN A 439 -26.10 -16.36 32.46
C GLN A 439 -25.08 -15.87 33.48
N ASP A 440 -24.55 -14.69 33.28
CA ASP A 440 -23.72 -14.03 34.29
C ASP A 440 -24.57 -13.44 35.43
N SER A 441 -24.01 -13.40 36.62
CA SER A 441 -24.66 -12.74 37.75
C SER A 441 -24.83 -11.24 37.48
N ALA A 442 -26.02 -10.70 37.67
CA ALA A 442 -26.29 -9.28 37.50
C ALA A 442 -25.52 -8.40 38.50
N SER A 443 -25.23 -8.91 39.72
CA SER A 443 -24.53 -8.16 40.78
C SER A 443 -23.01 -8.33 40.74
N SER A 444 -22.52 -9.39 40.12
CA SER A 444 -21.08 -9.72 40.05
C SER A 444 -20.80 -10.53 38.78
N PRO A 445 -20.90 -9.89 37.60
CA PRO A 445 -20.73 -10.61 36.35
C PRO A 445 -19.33 -11.23 36.23
N SER A 446 -19.27 -12.37 35.57
CA SER A 446 -18.00 -13.05 35.34
C SER A 446 -17.12 -12.18 34.42
N SER A 447 -15.81 -12.23 34.60
CA SER A 447 -14.89 -11.50 33.76
C SER A 447 -13.53 -12.16 33.69
N ARG A 448 -13.03 -12.34 32.45
CA ARG A 448 -11.63 -12.65 32.12
C ARG A 448 -11.13 -11.68 31.08
N GLY A 449 -10.08 -10.91 31.39
CA GLY A 449 -9.59 -9.86 30.49
C GLY A 449 -10.59 -8.75 30.17
N GLY A 450 -11.69 -8.63 30.97
CA GLY A 450 -12.77 -7.69 30.71
C GLY A 450 -13.95 -8.27 29.91
N THR A 451 -13.91 -9.59 29.62
CA THR A 451 -14.92 -10.28 28.80
C THR A 451 -15.66 -11.31 29.68
N SER A 452 -16.99 -11.38 29.54
CA SER A 452 -17.85 -12.32 30.29
C SER A 452 -17.54 -13.78 29.92
N PHE A 453 -17.96 -14.74 30.76
CA PHE A 453 -17.66 -16.17 30.56
C PHE A 453 -18.18 -16.69 29.21
N SER A 454 -19.46 -16.49 28.92
CA SER A 454 -20.06 -16.94 27.65
C SER A 454 -19.39 -16.25 26.43
N GLN A 455 -19.15 -14.95 26.50
CA GLN A 455 -18.52 -14.16 25.42
C GLN A 455 -17.06 -14.54 25.25
N PHE A 456 -16.29 -14.79 26.33
CA PHE A 456 -14.88 -15.16 26.23
C PHE A 456 -14.71 -16.47 25.46
N PHE A 457 -15.54 -17.47 25.76
CA PHE A 457 -15.53 -18.74 25.01
C PHE A 457 -16.30 -18.70 23.71
N GLY A 458 -17.16 -17.69 23.49
CA GLY A 458 -17.96 -17.57 22.28
C GLY A 458 -19.04 -18.64 22.14
N LEU A 459 -19.71 -18.99 23.28
CA LEU A 459 -20.66 -20.11 23.35
C LEU A 459 -21.91 -19.89 22.46
N ASN A 460 -22.27 -18.62 22.22
CA ASN A 460 -23.38 -18.20 21.36
C ASN A 460 -22.93 -17.23 20.28
N ASP A 461 -21.67 -17.32 19.79
CA ASP A 461 -21.20 -16.44 18.74
C ASP A 461 -22.02 -16.55 17.48
N VAL A 462 -22.35 -15.39 16.91
CA VAL A 462 -23.11 -15.23 15.66
C VAL A 462 -22.17 -15.01 14.49
N PHE A 463 -21.13 -14.19 14.69
CA PHE A 463 -20.10 -13.92 13.67
C PHE A 463 -18.78 -14.57 13.99
N GLN A 464 -18.06 -14.96 12.96
CA GLN A 464 -16.67 -15.43 13.00
C GLN A 464 -15.89 -14.89 11.80
N SER A 465 -14.55 -14.90 11.88
CA SER A 465 -13.65 -14.66 10.77
C SER A 465 -12.58 -15.77 10.72
N ALA A 466 -11.80 -15.82 9.62
CA ALA A 466 -10.68 -16.77 9.53
C ALA A 466 -9.61 -16.46 10.58
N ALA A 467 -9.39 -15.17 10.87
CA ALA A 467 -8.50 -14.75 11.95
C ALA A 467 -9.15 -14.99 13.32
N PRO A 468 -8.40 -15.47 14.33
CA PRO A 468 -8.91 -15.59 15.69
C PRO A 468 -9.43 -14.25 16.22
N SER A 469 -10.52 -14.30 17.00
CA SER A 469 -11.03 -13.10 17.66
C SER A 469 -9.99 -12.55 18.64
N VAL A 470 -9.58 -11.31 18.46
CA VAL A 470 -8.61 -10.64 19.32
C VAL A 470 -9.33 -10.12 20.57
N LEU A 471 -9.33 -10.93 21.63
CA LEU A 471 -9.79 -10.56 22.95
C LEU A 471 -8.61 -10.56 23.93
N ALA A 472 -8.73 -9.77 24.99
CA ALA A 472 -7.75 -9.83 26.08
C ALA A 472 -7.73 -11.23 26.67
N THR A 473 -6.57 -11.89 26.62
CA THR A 473 -6.45 -13.32 26.93
C THR A 473 -6.59 -13.65 28.43
N GLY A 474 -6.40 -12.66 29.31
CA GLY A 474 -6.29 -12.87 30.76
C GLY A 474 -5.02 -13.63 31.17
N LEU A 475 -4.06 -13.84 30.28
CA LEU A 475 -2.76 -14.44 30.58
C LEU A 475 -1.81 -13.41 31.17
N SER A 476 -0.99 -13.82 32.11
CA SER A 476 0.05 -13.01 32.76
C SER A 476 1.43 -13.27 32.16
N GLY A 477 2.38 -12.40 32.46
CA GLY A 477 3.77 -12.57 31.99
C GLY A 477 4.46 -13.82 32.58
N SER A 478 3.98 -14.35 33.73
CA SER A 478 4.50 -15.57 34.35
C SER A 478 3.90 -16.86 33.78
N ASP A 479 2.79 -16.78 33.04
CA ASP A 479 2.15 -17.95 32.46
C ASP A 479 3.02 -18.54 31.35
N ALA A 480 2.97 -19.86 31.20
CA ALA A 480 3.68 -20.54 30.13
C ALA A 480 3.17 -20.07 28.76
N SER A 481 4.07 -19.78 27.82
CA SER A 481 3.68 -19.41 26.46
C SER A 481 2.96 -20.56 25.74
N GLY A 482 3.23 -21.79 26.11
CA GLY A 482 2.70 -22.99 25.44
C GLY A 482 3.27 -23.21 24.04
N LEU A 483 4.28 -22.43 23.65
CA LEU A 483 4.91 -22.52 22.32
C LEU A 483 5.97 -23.61 22.28
N ALA A 484 6.07 -24.31 21.16
CA ALA A 484 7.14 -25.26 20.92
C ALA A 484 8.50 -24.55 20.74
N ALA A 485 9.60 -25.26 21.02
CA ALA A 485 10.93 -24.75 20.70
C ALA A 485 11.15 -24.71 19.17
N GLY A 486 11.84 -23.69 18.69
CA GLY A 486 12.21 -23.52 17.27
C GLY A 486 11.18 -22.82 16.41
N GLY A 487 10.00 -22.46 16.94
CA GLY A 487 9.09 -21.56 16.23
C GLY A 487 9.70 -20.17 16.08
N GLN A 488 9.43 -19.49 14.98
CA GLN A 488 9.96 -18.17 14.66
C GLN A 488 8.85 -17.14 14.56
N ILE A 489 9.13 -15.95 15.03
CA ILE A 489 8.29 -14.74 14.84
C ILE A 489 9.15 -13.74 14.11
N ASP A 490 8.81 -13.48 12.87
CA ASP A 490 9.51 -12.54 12.00
C ASP A 490 8.71 -11.25 11.86
N LEU A 491 9.36 -10.15 12.24
CA LEU A 491 8.74 -8.82 12.27
C LEU A 491 9.53 -7.83 11.44
N SER A 492 8.84 -6.90 10.80
CA SER A 492 9.43 -5.73 10.16
C SER A 492 8.76 -4.44 10.62
N LEU A 493 9.54 -3.37 10.74
CA LEU A 493 9.05 -2.02 10.94
C LEU A 493 9.24 -1.26 9.64
N LYS A 494 8.14 -0.99 8.93
CA LYS A 494 8.10 -0.40 7.59
C LYS A 494 7.50 1.00 7.65
N GLY A 495 8.18 1.97 7.03
CA GLY A 495 7.72 3.33 6.84
C GLY A 495 6.70 3.47 5.71
N PRO A 496 6.03 4.63 5.63
CA PRO A 496 5.06 4.88 4.57
C PRO A 496 5.67 4.89 3.17
N ASP A 497 6.93 5.27 3.04
CA ASP A 497 7.71 5.27 1.80
C ASP A 497 8.33 3.91 1.45
N GLY A 498 8.02 2.85 2.21
CA GLY A 498 8.56 1.52 2.02
C GLY A 498 9.89 1.26 2.73
N ASP A 499 10.47 2.25 3.42
CA ASP A 499 11.71 2.07 4.19
C ASP A 499 11.52 1.04 5.31
N ILE A 500 12.40 0.04 5.35
CA ILE A 500 12.39 -0.99 6.40
C ILE A 500 13.56 -0.71 7.37
N VAL A 501 13.26 0.05 8.42
CA VAL A 501 14.27 0.44 9.41
C VAL A 501 14.65 -0.69 10.36
N LYS A 502 13.80 -1.71 10.48
CA LYS A 502 14.06 -2.86 11.34
C LYS A 502 13.41 -4.12 10.79
N GLN A 503 14.18 -5.18 10.71
CA GLN A 503 13.70 -6.54 10.45
C GLN A 503 14.33 -7.48 11.46
N VAL A 504 13.52 -8.29 12.14
CA VAL A 504 13.99 -9.15 13.22
C VAL A 504 13.31 -10.50 13.16
N SER A 505 14.01 -11.54 13.60
CA SER A 505 13.50 -12.88 13.83
C SER A 505 13.71 -13.26 15.28
N VAL A 506 12.64 -13.69 15.95
CA VAL A 506 12.68 -14.17 17.34
C VAL A 506 12.32 -15.63 17.37
N THR A 507 13.27 -16.46 17.82
CA THR A 507 13.08 -17.90 17.93
C THR A 507 12.61 -18.27 19.34
N THR A 508 11.55 -19.06 19.43
CA THR A 508 11.02 -19.56 20.72
C THR A 508 11.87 -20.71 21.26
N SER A 509 11.92 -20.78 22.61
CA SER A 509 12.60 -21.86 23.33
C SER A 509 11.61 -22.62 24.22
N ALA A 510 11.90 -23.88 24.51
CA ALA A 510 11.06 -24.67 25.40
C ALA A 510 10.92 -24.03 26.77
N GLY A 511 9.69 -23.98 27.28
CA GLY A 511 9.39 -23.44 28.61
C GLY A 511 9.42 -21.92 28.74
N MET A 512 9.49 -21.18 27.63
CA MET A 512 9.31 -19.72 27.67
C MET A 512 7.96 -19.35 28.26
N THR A 513 7.94 -18.29 29.06
CA THR A 513 6.70 -17.63 29.51
C THR A 513 6.24 -16.60 28.51
N ILE A 514 4.99 -16.13 28.61
CA ILE A 514 4.47 -15.01 27.80
C ILE A 514 5.38 -13.79 27.96
N GLY A 515 5.74 -13.41 29.20
CA GLY A 515 6.67 -12.32 29.50
C GLY A 515 8.05 -12.53 28.89
N GLY A 516 8.51 -13.78 28.79
CA GLY A 516 9.77 -14.14 28.15
C GLY A 516 9.74 -13.87 26.65
N VAL A 517 8.65 -14.20 25.94
CA VAL A 517 8.48 -13.90 24.52
C VAL A 517 8.41 -12.38 24.31
N VAL A 518 7.59 -11.66 25.11
CA VAL A 518 7.50 -10.19 25.04
C VAL A 518 8.86 -9.53 25.24
N SER A 519 9.66 -10.04 26.20
CA SER A 519 11.02 -9.55 26.47
C SER A 519 11.98 -9.78 25.29
N ALA A 520 11.86 -10.96 24.66
CA ALA A 520 12.65 -11.29 23.47
C ALA A 520 12.30 -10.38 22.27
N LEU A 521 11.00 -10.13 22.04
CA LEU A 521 10.52 -9.18 21.01
C LEU A 521 11.05 -7.76 21.27
N ASN A 522 10.94 -7.26 22.50
CA ASN A 522 11.47 -5.95 22.89
C ASN A 522 12.99 -5.85 22.67
N THR A 523 13.73 -6.90 23.04
CA THR A 523 15.19 -6.96 22.85
C THR A 523 15.55 -6.93 21.36
N ALA A 524 14.87 -7.74 20.55
CA ALA A 524 15.10 -7.79 19.11
C ALA A 524 14.79 -6.46 18.40
N MET A 525 13.68 -5.81 18.76
CA MET A 525 13.31 -4.51 18.20
C MET A 525 14.20 -3.35 18.68
N GLY A 526 14.89 -3.51 19.82
CA GLY A 526 15.91 -2.54 20.29
C GLY A 526 15.36 -1.14 20.53
N GLY A 527 14.10 -1.02 20.96
CA GLY A 527 13.43 0.24 21.25
C GLY A 527 12.76 0.91 20.03
N ALA A 528 12.85 0.34 18.82
CA ALA A 528 12.10 0.82 17.66
C ALA A 528 10.59 0.60 17.84
N VAL A 529 10.20 -0.55 18.42
CA VAL A 529 8.85 -0.85 18.86
C VAL A 529 8.92 -1.38 20.30
N THR A 530 7.95 -1.00 21.13
CA THR A 530 7.79 -1.52 22.48
C THR A 530 6.51 -2.34 22.58
N PHE A 531 6.65 -3.58 23.04
CA PHE A 531 5.55 -4.49 23.34
C PHE A 531 5.27 -4.46 24.83
N THR A 532 4.03 -4.18 25.22
CA THR A 532 3.61 -4.11 26.63
C THR A 532 2.46 -5.07 26.87
N LEU A 533 2.68 -6.05 27.76
CA LEU A 533 1.62 -6.94 28.23
C LEU A 533 0.84 -6.25 29.35
N GLY A 534 -0.43 -5.98 29.10
CA GLY A 534 -1.35 -5.39 30.06
C GLY A 534 -1.81 -6.41 31.13
N ALA A 535 -2.32 -5.91 32.24
CA ALA A 535 -2.86 -6.76 33.34
C ALA A 535 -4.06 -7.61 32.91
N ASN A 536 -4.77 -7.22 31.85
CA ASN A 536 -5.86 -7.97 31.24
C ASN A 536 -5.39 -9.06 30.27
N GLY A 537 -4.07 -9.20 30.05
CA GLY A 537 -3.52 -10.17 29.12
C GLY A 537 -3.60 -9.75 27.63
N ALA A 538 -3.79 -8.47 27.34
CA ALA A 538 -3.63 -7.92 26.00
C ALA A 538 -2.19 -7.42 25.79
N ILE A 539 -1.64 -7.59 24.59
CA ILE A 539 -0.38 -6.96 24.20
C ILE A 539 -0.70 -5.72 23.38
N THR A 540 -0.12 -4.59 23.80
CA THR A 540 -0.14 -3.35 23.03
C THR A 540 1.23 -3.08 22.45
N THR A 541 1.28 -2.53 21.25
CA THR A 541 2.52 -2.13 20.57
C THR A 541 2.56 -0.61 20.42
N SER A 542 3.74 -0.03 20.63
CA SER A 542 3.96 1.39 20.35
C SER A 542 5.29 1.59 19.63
N THR A 543 5.27 2.33 18.53
CA THR A 543 6.48 2.74 17.80
C THR A 543 7.22 3.84 18.55
N SER A 544 8.53 3.89 18.40
CA SER A 544 9.36 4.97 18.92
C SER A 544 8.98 6.31 18.29
N ALA A 545 9.15 7.40 19.03
CA ALA A 545 8.99 8.76 18.49
C ALA A 545 9.91 9.08 17.30
N LEU A 546 10.94 8.27 17.05
CA LEU A 546 11.80 8.37 15.87
C LEU A 546 11.10 7.81 14.60
N TYR A 547 10.05 7.00 14.76
CA TYR A 547 9.33 6.33 13.67
C TYR A 547 7.81 6.55 13.80
N PRO A 548 7.32 7.81 13.78
CA PRO A 548 5.95 8.13 14.18
C PRO A 548 4.86 7.52 13.28
N ASN A 549 5.17 7.28 12.00
CA ASN A 549 4.19 6.76 11.02
C ASN A 549 4.57 5.36 10.51
N TYR A 550 5.53 4.70 11.16
CA TYR A 550 5.94 3.36 10.78
C TYR A 550 5.00 2.31 11.32
N GLN A 551 4.74 1.30 10.52
CA GLN A 551 3.85 0.18 10.86
C GLN A 551 4.66 -1.06 11.20
N LEU A 552 4.27 -1.73 12.29
CA LEU A 552 4.77 -3.05 12.64
C LEU A 552 4.01 -4.10 11.83
N ASN A 553 4.73 -4.88 11.03
CA ASN A 553 4.17 -5.99 10.26
C ASN A 553 4.75 -7.32 10.73
N VAL A 554 3.91 -8.34 10.76
CA VAL A 554 4.33 -9.73 10.93
C VAL A 554 4.60 -10.29 9.54
N THR A 555 5.88 -10.55 9.24
CA THR A 555 6.26 -11.11 7.94
C THR A 555 6.15 -12.63 7.92
N ASP A 556 6.37 -13.28 9.07
CA ASP A 556 6.07 -14.71 9.28
C ASP A 556 5.89 -15.02 10.76
N ASP A 557 5.05 -16.01 11.11
CA ASP A 557 4.93 -16.56 12.45
C ASP A 557 4.64 -18.06 12.38
N THR A 558 5.70 -18.86 12.58
CA THR A 558 5.62 -20.32 12.57
C THR A 558 5.37 -20.90 13.98
N THR A 559 5.11 -20.05 14.98
CA THR A 559 4.78 -20.52 16.31
C THR A 559 3.39 -21.14 16.35
N SER A 560 3.19 -22.08 17.27
CA SER A 560 1.89 -22.69 17.51
C SER A 560 1.74 -22.98 19.00
N ARG A 561 0.62 -22.53 19.54
CA ARG A 561 0.32 -22.68 20.95
C ARG A 561 -0.33 -24.05 21.25
N GLY A 562 0.48 -25.02 21.69
CA GLY A 562 0.03 -26.37 22.01
C GLY A 562 -0.73 -27.03 20.86
N THR A 563 -1.93 -27.51 21.13
CA THR A 563 -2.81 -28.17 20.15
C THR A 563 -3.82 -27.23 19.50
N THR A 564 -3.84 -25.93 19.85
CA THR A 564 -4.79 -24.96 19.30
C THR A 564 -4.41 -24.54 17.88
N GLY A 565 -3.14 -24.60 17.54
CA GLY A 565 -2.66 -24.13 16.24
C GLY A 565 -2.54 -22.61 16.11
N ILE A 566 -3.03 -21.83 17.09
CA ILE A 566 -2.96 -20.37 17.09
C ILE A 566 -1.52 -19.92 17.34
N SER A 567 -0.98 -19.05 16.48
CA SER A 567 0.35 -18.49 16.64
C SER A 567 0.38 -17.41 17.75
N PHE A 568 1.59 -17.03 18.18
CA PHE A 568 1.74 -15.99 19.20
C PHE A 568 1.18 -14.65 18.74
N THR A 569 1.47 -14.28 17.51
CA THR A 569 1.01 -12.99 16.95
C THR A 569 -0.50 -12.98 16.74
N GLN A 570 -1.09 -14.10 16.30
CA GLN A 570 -2.54 -14.25 16.17
C GLN A 570 -3.24 -14.20 17.54
N LEU A 571 -2.69 -14.85 18.57
CA LEU A 571 -3.29 -14.86 19.92
C LEU A 571 -3.44 -13.46 20.51
N PHE A 572 -2.49 -12.57 20.22
CA PHE A 572 -2.45 -11.22 20.77
C PHE A 572 -2.79 -10.13 19.76
N GLY A 573 -3.12 -10.47 18.52
CA GLY A 573 -3.44 -9.49 17.47
C GLY A 573 -2.27 -8.55 17.15
N ILE A 574 -1.05 -9.08 17.05
CA ILE A 574 0.15 -8.30 16.79
C ILE A 574 0.30 -8.08 15.28
N GLY A 575 0.63 -6.84 14.89
CA GLY A 575 0.89 -6.44 13.50
C GLY A 575 -0.32 -5.78 12.82
N ALA A 576 -0.03 -4.90 11.87
CA ALA A 576 -1.05 -4.16 11.12
C ALA A 576 -1.94 -5.08 10.28
N ASN A 577 -1.36 -6.11 9.67
CA ASN A 577 -2.07 -7.12 8.89
C ASN A 577 -3.03 -7.99 9.73
N SER A 578 -2.72 -8.24 11.01
CA SER A 578 -3.64 -8.97 11.91
C SER A 578 -5.03 -8.30 12.03
N LEU A 579 -5.07 -6.97 11.93
CA LEU A 579 -6.34 -6.24 11.96
C LEU A 579 -7.07 -6.37 10.62
N ALA A 580 -6.36 -6.23 9.49
CA ALA A 580 -6.95 -6.41 8.16
C ALA A 580 -7.56 -7.81 7.98
N ASP A 581 -6.90 -8.84 8.53
CA ASP A 581 -7.34 -10.24 8.47
C ASP A 581 -8.68 -10.49 9.18
N GLN A 582 -9.13 -9.61 10.08
CA GLN A 582 -10.45 -9.72 10.72
C GLN A 582 -11.62 -9.56 9.73
N ALA A 583 -11.40 -8.95 8.56
CA ALA A 583 -12.39 -8.84 7.48
C ALA A 583 -12.35 -10.03 6.52
N ASN A 584 -11.32 -10.88 6.60
CA ASN A 584 -11.17 -12.02 5.69
C ASN A 584 -12.04 -13.19 6.16
N ASP A 585 -12.78 -13.78 5.21
CA ASP A 585 -13.73 -14.87 5.47
C ASP A 585 -14.69 -14.57 6.64
N PHE A 586 -15.08 -13.31 6.77
CA PHE A 586 -16.06 -12.86 7.75
C PHE A 586 -17.41 -13.54 7.48
N ALA A 587 -17.95 -14.28 8.43
CA ALA A 587 -19.08 -15.14 8.20
C ALA A 587 -20.02 -15.25 9.43
N VAL A 588 -21.27 -15.58 9.16
CA VAL A 588 -22.17 -16.09 10.20
C VAL A 588 -21.74 -17.52 10.57
N THR A 589 -21.67 -17.81 11.86
CA THR A 589 -21.21 -19.13 12.34
C THR A 589 -22.07 -20.28 11.76
N PRO A 590 -21.47 -21.45 11.47
CA PRO A 590 -22.21 -22.61 10.94
C PRO A 590 -23.37 -23.04 11.87
N THR A 591 -23.24 -22.85 13.16
CA THR A 591 -24.26 -23.15 14.16
C THR A 591 -25.55 -22.34 13.90
N VAL A 592 -25.42 -21.04 13.64
CA VAL A 592 -26.56 -20.15 13.32
C VAL A 592 -27.07 -20.39 11.91
N THR A 593 -26.17 -20.56 10.93
CA THR A 593 -26.58 -20.80 9.54
C THR A 593 -27.40 -22.07 9.38
N ASN A 594 -26.98 -23.15 10.04
CA ASN A 594 -27.69 -24.43 9.99
C ASN A 594 -28.98 -24.45 10.82
N THR A 595 -29.06 -23.63 11.87
CA THR A 595 -30.20 -23.59 12.78
C THR A 595 -30.42 -22.14 13.22
N PRO A 596 -31.19 -21.34 12.44
CA PRO A 596 -31.42 -19.92 12.75
C PRO A 596 -32.01 -19.65 14.15
N GLN A 597 -32.74 -20.62 14.70
CA GLN A 597 -33.28 -20.56 16.07
C GLN A 597 -32.19 -20.47 17.15
N ARG A 598 -30.93 -20.70 16.80
CA ARG A 598 -29.78 -20.48 17.69
C ARG A 598 -29.48 -19.01 17.96
N ILE A 599 -30.03 -18.09 17.19
CA ILE A 599 -29.96 -16.66 17.47
C ILE A 599 -30.74 -16.40 18.76
N GLY A 600 -30.07 -15.95 19.82
CA GLY A 600 -30.71 -15.64 21.10
C GLY A 600 -31.63 -14.44 21.00
N MET A 601 -32.94 -14.65 21.00
CA MET A 601 -33.96 -13.60 21.00
C MET A 601 -34.49 -13.28 22.40
N ALA A 602 -34.26 -14.17 23.37
CA ALA A 602 -34.69 -14.03 24.76
C ALA A 602 -33.49 -13.67 25.68
N THR A 603 -33.78 -13.09 26.83
CA THR A 603 -32.80 -12.91 27.91
C THR A 603 -33.10 -13.96 29.00
N PRO A 604 -32.10 -14.76 29.45
CA PRO A 604 -32.33 -15.71 30.53
C PRO A 604 -32.59 -14.98 31.85
N ASP A 605 -33.51 -15.52 32.67
CA ASP A 605 -33.84 -14.99 33.99
C ASP A 605 -33.59 -16.06 35.07
N ILE A 606 -32.34 -16.11 35.53
CA ILE A 606 -31.91 -17.00 36.60
C ILE A 606 -31.44 -16.17 37.80
N THR A 607 -32.14 -16.33 38.92
CA THR A 607 -31.81 -15.64 40.17
C THR A 607 -31.36 -16.65 41.22
N PRO A 608 -30.76 -16.22 42.33
CA PRO A 608 -30.41 -17.15 43.44
C PRO A 608 -31.60 -17.92 44.00
N SER A 609 -32.83 -17.43 43.83
CA SER A 609 -34.07 -18.07 44.29
C SER A 609 -34.70 -19.01 43.27
N THR A 610 -34.22 -19.03 42.02
CA THR A 610 -34.76 -19.90 40.96
C THR A 610 -34.55 -21.38 41.32
N VAL A 611 -35.58 -22.21 41.24
CA VAL A 611 -35.55 -23.63 41.55
C VAL A 611 -35.97 -24.49 40.36
N ALA A 612 -35.71 -25.78 40.39
CA ALA A 612 -36.12 -26.71 39.35
C ALA A 612 -37.65 -26.64 39.10
N GLY A 613 -38.02 -26.51 37.85
CA GLY A 613 -39.40 -26.29 37.37
C GLY A 613 -39.74 -24.83 37.06
N ASP A 614 -38.98 -23.87 37.56
CA ASP A 614 -39.19 -22.46 37.19
C ASP A 614 -38.79 -22.22 35.73
N ASN A 615 -39.58 -21.37 35.04
CA ASN A 615 -39.22 -20.98 33.67
C ASN A 615 -38.11 -19.94 33.68
N VAL A 616 -37.00 -20.22 33.02
CA VAL A 616 -35.77 -19.35 32.96
C VAL A 616 -35.46 -18.81 31.58
N VAL A 617 -36.16 -19.34 30.55
CA VAL A 617 -36.14 -18.78 29.20
C VAL A 617 -37.55 -18.86 28.63
N GLU A 618 -38.23 -17.73 28.57
CA GLU A 618 -39.62 -17.68 28.13
C GLU A 618 -39.74 -17.71 26.62
N GLY A 619 -40.56 -18.63 26.10
CA GLY A 619 -40.91 -18.63 24.67
C GLY A 619 -41.78 -17.42 24.34
N GLY A 620 -41.24 -16.48 23.60
CA GLY A 620 -41.92 -15.23 23.26
C GLY A 620 -41.29 -13.98 23.89
N ASP A 621 -40.30 -14.16 24.77
CA ASP A 621 -39.46 -13.04 25.19
C ASP A 621 -38.70 -12.46 24.01
N ASN A 622 -38.79 -11.14 23.82
CA ASN A 622 -38.15 -10.39 22.74
C ASN A 622 -37.05 -9.46 23.25
N SER A 623 -36.75 -9.48 24.52
CA SER A 623 -35.75 -8.58 25.14
C SER A 623 -34.38 -8.74 24.54
N GLY A 624 -33.97 -9.97 24.19
CA GLY A 624 -32.73 -10.27 23.52
C GLY A 624 -32.66 -9.71 22.09
N ALA A 625 -33.77 -9.79 21.34
CA ALA A 625 -33.88 -9.20 20.00
C ALA A 625 -33.72 -7.66 20.02
N ILE A 626 -34.40 -7.01 20.97
CA ILE A 626 -34.33 -5.57 21.19
C ILE A 626 -32.89 -5.16 21.62
N ALA A 627 -32.27 -5.94 22.46
CA ALA A 627 -30.88 -5.70 22.88
C ALA A 627 -29.90 -5.82 21.70
N LEU A 628 -30.05 -6.82 20.81
CA LEU A 628 -29.28 -6.95 19.56
C LEU A 628 -29.51 -5.78 18.61
N GLU A 629 -30.75 -5.32 18.45
CA GLU A 629 -31.07 -4.15 17.62
C GLU A 629 -30.33 -2.90 18.13
N ASN A 630 -30.35 -2.67 19.45
CA ASN A 630 -29.69 -1.52 20.08
C ASN A 630 -28.16 -1.53 19.92
N VAL A 631 -27.53 -2.71 19.76
CA VAL A 631 -26.08 -2.82 19.56
C VAL A 631 -25.63 -2.06 18.32
N ILE A 632 -26.44 -2.00 17.26
CA ILE A 632 -26.06 -1.41 15.96
C ILE A 632 -25.92 0.10 16.08
N THR A 633 -26.80 0.75 16.88
CA THR A 633 -26.83 2.21 17.06
C THR A 633 -26.10 2.68 18.34
N ALA A 634 -25.72 1.76 19.23
CA ALA A 634 -25.02 2.11 20.45
C ALA A 634 -23.60 2.66 20.15
N SER A 635 -23.29 3.80 20.77
CA SER A 635 -21.93 4.38 20.68
C SER A 635 -20.92 3.48 21.35
N ARG A 636 -19.77 3.31 20.67
CA ARG A 636 -18.60 2.56 21.15
C ARG A 636 -17.31 3.22 20.72
N ASN A 637 -16.23 2.90 21.41
CA ASN A 637 -14.92 3.45 21.06
C ASN A 637 -14.28 2.54 20.01
N PHE A 638 -14.01 3.10 18.82
CA PHE A 638 -13.18 2.52 17.79
C PHE A 638 -11.75 2.99 17.98
N ALA A 639 -10.80 2.09 18.09
CA ALA A 639 -9.39 2.44 17.99
C ALA A 639 -9.08 3.00 16.60
N GLY A 640 -8.08 3.87 16.50
CA GLY A 640 -7.57 4.29 15.19
C GLY A 640 -7.03 3.11 14.41
N ALA A 641 -7.40 3.00 13.14
CA ALA A 641 -6.98 1.92 12.26
C ALA A 641 -6.90 2.40 10.82
N GLY A 642 -5.80 2.07 10.15
CA GLY A 642 -5.56 2.53 8.78
C GLY A 642 -5.63 4.05 8.69
N ASN A 643 -6.51 4.54 7.82
CA ASN A 643 -6.68 5.98 7.56
C ASN A 643 -7.72 6.65 8.49
N ILE A 644 -8.48 5.86 9.26
CA ILE A 644 -9.51 6.39 10.15
C ILE A 644 -8.96 6.56 11.57
N SER A 645 -9.00 7.79 12.08
CA SER A 645 -8.60 8.10 13.45
C SER A 645 -9.54 7.47 14.49
N SER A 646 -9.04 7.31 15.73
CA SER A 646 -9.87 6.82 16.84
C SER A 646 -11.08 7.72 17.06
N GLN A 647 -12.25 7.11 17.23
CA GLN A 647 -13.52 7.85 17.40
C GLN A 647 -14.51 7.05 18.25
N THR A 648 -15.43 7.78 18.90
CA THR A 648 -16.55 7.17 19.61
C THR A 648 -17.82 7.39 18.79
N THR A 649 -18.36 6.33 18.22
CA THR A 649 -19.50 6.39 17.29
C THR A 649 -20.27 5.07 17.27
N SER A 650 -21.38 5.00 16.52
CA SER A 650 -22.10 3.74 16.27
C SER A 650 -21.43 2.89 15.19
N LEU A 651 -21.86 1.62 15.06
CA LEU A 651 -21.40 0.75 13.96
C LEU A 651 -21.82 1.34 12.59
N SER A 652 -23.03 1.87 12.49
CA SER A 652 -23.54 2.46 11.24
C SER A 652 -22.79 3.72 10.86
N ASP A 653 -22.47 4.59 11.83
CA ASP A 653 -21.73 5.82 11.56
C ASP A 653 -20.25 5.53 11.21
N TYR A 654 -19.66 4.50 11.82
CA TYR A 654 -18.31 4.06 11.43
C TYR A 654 -18.28 3.54 10.00
N ALA A 655 -19.29 2.75 9.59
CA ALA A 655 -19.43 2.34 8.20
C ALA A 655 -19.54 3.53 7.23
N ALA A 656 -20.27 4.57 7.61
CA ALA A 656 -20.35 5.81 6.83
C ALA A 656 -18.99 6.54 6.78
N SER A 657 -18.25 6.57 7.89
CA SER A 657 -16.90 7.18 7.95
C SER A 657 -15.91 6.50 7.02
N PHE A 658 -16.05 5.18 6.79
CA PHE A 658 -15.21 4.45 5.83
C PHE A 658 -15.40 4.98 4.40
N TYR A 659 -16.64 5.16 3.93
CA TYR A 659 -16.92 5.72 2.60
C TYR A 659 -16.51 7.19 2.49
N GLN A 660 -16.66 7.95 3.59
CA GLN A 660 -16.22 9.33 3.64
C GLN A 660 -14.70 9.44 3.47
N ASP A 661 -13.93 8.59 4.16
CA ASP A 661 -12.46 8.56 4.04
C ASP A 661 -12.01 8.27 2.60
N VAL A 662 -12.62 7.27 1.95
CA VAL A 662 -12.34 6.96 0.52
C VAL A 662 -12.63 8.16 -0.37
N SER A 663 -13.77 8.84 -0.15
CA SER A 663 -14.18 10.00 -0.93
C SER A 663 -13.22 11.18 -0.72
N ASP A 664 -12.84 11.46 0.51
CA ASP A 664 -11.96 12.57 0.85
C ASP A 664 -10.56 12.38 0.25
N GLN A 665 -10.01 11.17 0.33
CA GLN A 665 -8.73 10.83 -0.30
C GLN A 665 -8.80 10.90 -1.84
N SER A 666 -9.89 10.39 -2.45
CA SER A 666 -10.12 10.49 -3.89
C SER A 666 -10.17 11.95 -4.36
N ASN A 667 -10.87 12.81 -3.62
CA ASN A 667 -10.94 14.25 -3.91
C ASN A 667 -9.58 14.92 -3.78
N ALA A 668 -8.81 14.60 -2.74
CA ALA A 668 -7.47 15.14 -2.53
C ALA A 668 -6.53 14.76 -3.67
N VAL A 669 -6.56 13.49 -4.11
CA VAL A 669 -5.75 13.01 -5.25
C VAL A 669 -6.18 13.69 -6.56
N THR A 670 -7.48 13.86 -6.81
CA THR A 670 -7.97 14.53 -8.02
C THR A 670 -7.55 16.02 -8.07
N GLN A 671 -7.55 16.70 -6.92
CA GLN A 671 -7.05 18.08 -6.84
C GLN A 671 -5.53 18.15 -7.07
N ALA A 672 -4.78 17.21 -6.52
CA ALA A 672 -3.34 17.11 -6.74
C ALA A 672 -3.04 16.80 -8.20
N GLN A 673 -3.76 15.86 -8.85
CA GLN A 673 -3.67 15.57 -10.28
C GLN A 673 -3.83 16.83 -11.11
N THR A 674 -4.92 17.58 -10.94
CA THR A 674 -5.16 18.83 -11.68
C THR A 674 -4.01 19.81 -11.50
N THR A 675 -3.49 19.94 -10.28
CA THR A 675 -2.37 20.86 -10.00
C THR A 675 -1.08 20.41 -10.70
N GLN A 676 -0.79 19.13 -10.75
CA GLN A 676 0.43 18.61 -11.39
C GLN A 676 0.31 18.64 -12.92
N ASP A 677 -0.89 18.42 -13.47
CA ASP A 677 -1.16 18.56 -14.89
C ASP A 677 -0.97 20.01 -15.38
N ASP A 678 -1.45 21.00 -14.60
CA ASP A 678 -1.23 22.42 -14.88
C ASP A 678 0.27 22.76 -14.86
N ARG A 679 1.03 22.21 -13.87
CA ARG A 679 2.49 22.41 -13.81
C ARG A 679 3.21 21.77 -15.00
N LEU A 680 2.80 20.57 -15.40
CA LEU A 680 3.36 19.89 -16.57
C LEU A 680 3.10 20.70 -17.85
N GLN A 681 1.87 21.19 -18.02
CA GLN A 681 1.52 22.03 -19.17
C GLN A 681 2.34 23.33 -19.22
N GLU A 682 2.53 23.99 -18.07
CA GLU A 682 3.36 25.19 -17.97
C GLU A 682 4.82 24.89 -18.29
N ALA A 683 5.41 23.82 -17.71
CA ALA A 683 6.78 23.41 -17.97
C ALA A 683 7.02 23.08 -19.46
N GLN A 684 6.10 22.35 -20.07
CA GLN A 684 6.13 22.04 -21.51
C GLN A 684 5.98 23.28 -22.39
N SER A 685 5.12 24.22 -21.99
CA SER A 685 4.94 25.50 -22.70
C SER A 685 6.22 26.33 -22.67
N GLN A 686 6.86 26.44 -21.50
CA GLN A 686 8.14 27.14 -21.35
C GLN A 686 9.26 26.46 -22.14
N GLN A 687 9.37 25.14 -22.09
CA GLN A 687 10.32 24.36 -22.87
C GLN A 687 10.11 24.56 -24.38
N SER A 688 8.88 24.45 -24.87
CA SER A 688 8.54 24.66 -26.27
C SER A 688 8.79 26.10 -26.74
N SER A 689 8.59 27.08 -25.86
CA SER A 689 8.86 28.50 -26.14
C SER A 689 10.34 28.81 -26.40
N GLU A 690 11.26 28.09 -25.72
CA GLU A 690 12.70 28.26 -25.84
C GLU A 690 13.31 27.35 -26.91
N SER A 691 12.99 26.04 -26.85
CA SER A 691 13.62 25.00 -27.68
C SER A 691 12.80 24.55 -28.88
N GLY A 692 11.55 25.02 -29.01
CA GLY A 692 10.68 24.66 -30.12
C GLY A 692 11.03 25.38 -31.42
N VAL A 693 10.63 24.79 -32.54
CA VAL A 693 10.80 25.41 -33.89
C VAL A 693 9.72 26.44 -34.11
N ASN A 694 10.14 27.70 -34.34
CA ASN A 694 9.24 28.78 -34.79
C ASN A 694 9.28 28.90 -36.31
N LEU A 695 8.17 28.57 -36.98
CA LEU A 695 8.09 28.54 -38.43
C LEU A 695 8.41 29.90 -39.08
N ASP A 696 7.97 31.02 -38.50
CA ASP A 696 8.22 32.35 -39.03
C ASP A 696 9.70 32.73 -38.94
N GLU A 697 10.37 32.34 -37.88
CA GLU A 697 11.80 32.54 -37.72
C GLU A 697 12.60 31.67 -38.72
N GLU A 698 12.22 30.37 -38.84
CA GLU A 698 12.87 29.48 -39.79
C GLU A 698 12.67 29.90 -41.25
N LEU A 699 11.49 30.40 -41.64
CA LEU A 699 11.25 30.96 -42.97
C LEU A 699 12.08 32.21 -43.22
N THR A 700 12.28 33.06 -42.22
CA THR A 700 13.17 34.23 -42.28
C THR A 700 14.62 33.81 -42.49
N ASN A 701 15.07 32.81 -41.69
CA ASN A 701 16.41 32.21 -41.79
C ASN A 701 16.60 31.56 -43.17
N LEU A 702 15.61 30.83 -43.68
CA LEU A 702 15.63 30.22 -45.02
C LEU A 702 15.88 31.27 -46.11
N THR A 703 15.12 32.36 -46.05
CA THR A 703 15.25 33.44 -47.01
C THR A 703 16.65 34.09 -46.95
N THR A 704 17.15 34.33 -45.74
CA THR A 704 18.47 34.92 -45.49
C THR A 704 19.59 34.02 -46.03
N TYR A 705 19.54 32.72 -45.72
CA TYR A 705 20.55 31.77 -46.20
C TYR A 705 20.45 31.50 -47.71
N GLN A 706 19.26 31.52 -48.31
CA GLN A 706 19.09 31.47 -49.78
C GLN A 706 19.72 32.69 -50.47
N GLN A 707 19.56 33.89 -49.90
CA GLN A 707 20.18 35.09 -50.41
C GLN A 707 21.72 35.02 -50.27
N ALA A 708 22.23 34.58 -49.14
CA ALA A 708 23.67 34.38 -48.91
C ALA A 708 24.28 33.35 -49.88
N TYR A 709 23.59 32.23 -50.09
CA TYR A 709 23.98 31.20 -51.07
C TYR A 709 24.05 31.79 -52.51
N SER A 710 23.00 32.51 -52.90
CA SER A 710 22.93 33.13 -54.22
C SER A 710 24.02 34.20 -54.42
N ALA A 711 24.31 35.02 -53.41
CA ALA A 711 25.38 36.01 -53.44
C ALA A 711 26.78 35.35 -53.54
N SER A 712 27.04 34.31 -52.78
CA SER A 712 28.32 33.55 -52.82
C SER A 712 28.50 32.85 -54.19
N ALA A 713 27.45 32.29 -54.78
CA ALA A 713 27.47 31.69 -56.11
C ALA A 713 27.77 32.72 -57.24
N ARG A 714 27.18 33.91 -57.11
CA ARG A 714 27.47 34.99 -58.02
C ARG A 714 28.91 35.52 -57.96
N LEU A 715 29.47 35.61 -56.74
CA LEU A 715 30.86 35.93 -56.50
C LEU A 715 31.80 34.92 -57.17
N LEU A 716 31.52 33.62 -57.06
CA LEU A 716 32.29 32.58 -57.76
C LEU A 716 32.24 32.76 -59.29
N THR A 717 31.08 33.05 -59.85
CA THR A 717 30.94 33.33 -61.32
C THR A 717 31.73 34.54 -61.75
N VAL A 718 31.73 35.62 -60.96
CA VAL A 718 32.54 36.84 -61.24
C VAL A 718 34.03 36.55 -61.18
N VAL A 719 34.45 35.76 -60.17
CA VAL A 719 35.87 35.35 -60.03
C VAL A 719 36.29 34.50 -61.23
N ASP A 720 35.47 33.54 -61.68
CA ASP A 720 35.76 32.73 -62.87
C ASP A 720 35.89 33.57 -64.11
N GLN A 721 35.02 34.58 -64.33
CA GLN A 721 35.14 35.54 -65.41
C GLN A 721 36.44 36.36 -65.31
N LEU A 722 36.85 36.79 -64.11
CA LEU A 722 38.11 37.48 -63.87
C LEU A 722 39.32 36.59 -64.21
N TYR A 723 39.31 35.31 -63.85
CA TYR A 723 40.32 34.32 -64.19
C TYR A 723 40.39 34.14 -65.72
N GLN A 724 39.26 34.02 -66.41
CA GLN A 724 39.20 33.91 -67.90
C GLN A 724 39.74 35.15 -68.55
N THR A 725 39.43 36.38 -68.08
CA THR A 725 39.94 37.62 -68.57
C THR A 725 41.47 37.74 -68.38
N LEU A 726 41.96 37.30 -67.23
CA LEU A 726 43.42 37.29 -66.90
C LEU A 726 44.20 36.34 -67.84
N LEU A 727 43.61 35.18 -68.18
CA LEU A 727 44.18 34.20 -69.08
C LEU A 727 44.17 34.69 -70.56
N GLN A 728 43.26 35.60 -70.91
CA GLN A 728 43.18 36.22 -72.24
C GLN A 728 44.18 37.41 -72.45
N ILE A 729 44.74 37.91 -71.33
CA ILE A 729 45.72 39.02 -71.36
C ILE A 729 47.18 38.48 -71.46
N GLN A 730 47.40 37.19 -71.31
CA GLN A 730 48.68 36.55 -71.63
C GLN A 730 48.72 36.07 -73.07
#